data_197c23bf01108cd08f1d9018cff5d2a9
#
_entry.id   197c23bf01108cd08f1d9018cff5d2a9
#
_cell.length_a   1.000
_cell.length_b   1.000
_cell.length_c   1.000
_cell.angle_alpha   90.00
_cell.angle_beta   90.00
_cell.angle_gamma   90.00
#
_symmetry.space_group_name_H-M   'P 1'
#
loop_
_entity.id
_entity.type
_entity.pdbx_description
1 polymer ?
#
loop_
_entity_poly.entity_id
_entity_poly.type
_entity_poly.pdbx_seq_one_letter_code
_entity_poly.pdbx_strand_id
1 'polypeptide(L)'
;MFFQWQCQTNCGILRWKTQQKVFLTAPQNACGRTAVSRLYFIRIQEIVTLMALDGITVSCLVHEWQQSLVGGRITKIAQPEPDELLLTIKNYDTYRLHLSASASLPLACLLADNRQSPLTAPNFCMLLRKHLNSARILAVEQPDLERIIRIRIEHLDEMGDTRIKQLIIELMGKHSNIIFCDDSGTIIDSIKRVSAMVSSVREVLPGREYFIPKTAEKKSLLSDPVPVLVDAVRSCTGDIRRAIYTTITGISPVIANELMHRAGLDSVTDVKEADSDAYARLGESLEWLRDTVKEGAFSPRCILGESIPVEFAAVPLTVYSDFSKYEEKTFASMSELLLYYYETKEASTRIRQKSAELRRTVQTAVERVAKKLDLQEKQYADTEKKDKFRIYGELLTTYGYSAVSGSESFTCENYYDNTEITIPLDPTLSVMDNAKRYYERYSKLKRTGEALASHIAESRDELAHLESVRESLEFAAEEADLADIRKELTDCGYLKFHRGSSDRRASRKMTSRPYHYRTADGFDIYVGRNNYQNEELTHHFAAANDWWFHAKGVPGSHVLVHSGSAEVPDEIFELAGSLAAYYSKNRDSQKAEIDYVQKKHVKKPAGAKPGFVVYYTNYSLVATPAEHAELLVKE
;
A
#
# COMPACT_ATOMS: atom_id res chain seq x y z
N MET A 1 42.14 31.43 38.42
CA MET A 1 42.68 30.46 37.45
C MET A 1 41.55 30.06 36.52
N PHE A 2 41.56 30.64 35.35
CA PHE A 2 40.57 30.39 34.30
C PHE A 2 40.96 29.17 33.49
N PHE A 3 40.02 28.24 33.25
CA PHE A 3 40.15 27.27 32.17
C PHE A 3 39.00 27.49 31.20
N GLN A 4 39.35 27.98 29.99
CA GLN A 4 38.53 28.07 28.81
C GLN A 4 38.31 26.66 28.22
N TRP A 5 37.07 26.29 27.95
CA TRP A 5 36.73 25.19 27.06
C TRP A 5 36.23 25.77 25.74
N GLN A 6 37.04 25.58 24.69
CA GLN A 6 36.59 25.78 23.30
C GLN A 6 35.80 24.56 22.84
N CYS A 7 34.57 24.78 22.43
CA CYS A 7 33.76 23.77 21.78
C CYS A 7 33.98 23.90 20.26
N GLN A 8 34.68 22.97 19.64
CA GLN A 8 34.76 22.83 18.20
C GLN A 8 33.59 21.91 17.73
N THR A 9 32.66 22.48 17.02
CA THR A 9 31.59 21.78 16.30
C THR A 9 32.17 21.25 14.99
N ASN A 10 32.37 19.93 14.91
CA ASN A 10 32.60 19.22 13.66
C ASN A 10 31.28 18.57 13.21
N CYS A 11 30.65 19.16 12.20
CA CYS A 11 29.48 18.62 11.52
C CYS A 11 29.96 17.59 10.48
N GLY A 12 29.98 16.32 10.83
CA GLY A 12 30.33 15.23 9.94
C GLY A 12 29.10 14.73 9.18
N ILE A 13 29.09 14.97 7.88
CA ILE A 13 28.12 14.40 6.92
C ILE A 13 28.39 12.91 6.77
N LEU A 14 27.53 12.07 7.32
CA LEU A 14 27.54 10.61 7.08
C LEU A 14 26.97 10.31 5.69
N ARG A 15 27.86 10.11 4.73
CA ARG A 15 27.54 9.47 3.44
C ARG A 15 27.44 7.96 3.66
N TRP A 16 26.24 7.41 3.58
CA TRP A 16 26.04 5.98 3.45
C TRP A 16 26.35 5.54 2.01
N LYS A 17 27.50 4.89 1.80
CA LYS A 17 27.80 4.10 0.61
C LYS A 17 27.41 2.66 0.92
N THR A 18 26.28 2.20 0.41
CA THR A 18 25.96 0.78 0.36
C THR A 18 26.34 0.27 -1.02
N GLN A 19 27.55 -0.27 -1.16
CA GLN A 19 27.90 -1.17 -2.26
C GLN A 19 27.74 -2.60 -1.75
N GLN A 20 26.65 -3.25 -2.10
CA GLN A 20 26.60 -4.72 -2.13
C GLN A 20 26.59 -5.16 -3.59
N LYS A 21 27.75 -5.60 -4.08
CA LYS A 21 27.87 -6.39 -5.30
C LYS A 21 27.40 -7.81 -4.98
N VAL A 22 26.20 -8.15 -5.39
CA VAL A 22 25.75 -9.54 -5.45
C VAL A 22 26.13 -10.07 -6.82
N PHE A 23 27.13 -10.96 -6.86
CA PHE A 23 27.42 -11.77 -8.04
C PHE A 23 26.36 -12.87 -8.14
N LEU A 24 25.43 -12.74 -9.06
CA LEU A 24 24.55 -13.82 -9.50
C LEU A 24 25.13 -14.37 -10.81
N THR A 25 25.67 -15.58 -10.72
CA THR A 25 25.96 -16.41 -11.90
C THR A 25 24.63 -16.89 -12.47
N ALA A 26 24.27 -16.39 -13.64
CA ALA A 26 23.08 -16.82 -14.37
C ALA A 26 23.41 -18.09 -15.20
N PRO A 27 22.50 -19.07 -15.26
CA PRO A 27 22.59 -20.13 -16.26
C PRO A 27 22.22 -19.56 -17.63
N GLN A 28 23.10 -19.77 -18.61
CA GLN A 28 22.81 -19.53 -20.01
C GLN A 28 21.70 -20.50 -20.48
N ASN A 29 20.63 -19.94 -21.00
CA ASN A 29 19.57 -20.47 -21.87
C ASN A 29 18.16 -20.25 -21.31
N ALA A 30 17.63 -19.04 -21.55
CA ALA A 30 16.20 -18.81 -21.71
C ALA A 30 15.99 -17.46 -22.42
N CYS A 31 15.16 -17.50 -23.42
CA CYS A 31 14.72 -16.47 -24.36
C CYS A 31 14.70 -15.03 -23.83
N GLY A 32 15.40 -14.11 -24.52
CA GLY A 32 15.70 -12.73 -24.10
C GLY A 32 14.53 -11.76 -23.93
N ARG A 33 13.25 -12.18 -23.99
CA ARG A 33 12.09 -11.29 -23.79
C ARG A 33 11.67 -11.11 -22.33
N THR A 34 11.91 -12.08 -21.46
CA THR A 34 11.48 -12.05 -20.04
C THR A 34 12.41 -11.27 -19.12
N ALA A 35 13.69 -11.11 -19.46
CA ALA A 35 14.65 -10.38 -18.63
C ALA A 35 14.54 -8.86 -18.80
N VAL A 36 14.24 -8.39 -20.00
CA VAL A 36 14.05 -6.96 -20.32
C VAL A 36 12.77 -6.44 -19.67
N SER A 37 11.68 -7.24 -19.68
CA SER A 37 10.43 -6.87 -19.02
C SER A 37 10.57 -6.77 -17.49
N ARG A 38 11.38 -7.63 -16.83
CA ARG A 38 11.64 -7.58 -15.39
C ARG A 38 12.46 -6.35 -14.96
N LEU A 39 13.46 -5.95 -15.75
CA LEU A 39 14.25 -4.74 -15.47
C LEU A 39 13.43 -3.46 -15.69
N TYR A 40 12.53 -3.47 -16.67
CA TYR A 40 11.59 -2.38 -16.93
C TYR A 40 10.59 -2.22 -15.77
N PHE A 41 10.12 -3.33 -15.22
CA PHE A 41 9.16 -3.38 -14.10
C PHE A 41 9.73 -2.85 -12.78
N ILE A 42 10.99 -3.19 -12.46
CA ILE A 42 11.68 -2.67 -11.26
C ILE A 42 11.89 -1.15 -11.37
N ARG A 43 12.17 -0.64 -12.59
CA ARG A 43 12.30 0.80 -12.84
C ARG A 43 10.97 1.57 -12.80
N ILE A 44 9.85 0.95 -13.21
CA ILE A 44 8.52 1.58 -13.10
C ILE A 44 8.12 1.73 -11.61
N GLN A 45 8.39 0.76 -10.76
CA GLN A 45 8.09 0.84 -9.32
C GLN A 45 8.88 1.94 -8.57
N GLU A 46 10.09 2.28 -9.00
CA GLU A 46 10.86 3.39 -8.42
C GLU A 46 10.38 4.78 -8.87
N ILE A 47 9.64 4.88 -9.99
CA ILE A 47 9.14 6.14 -10.57
C ILE A 47 7.75 6.54 -10.03
N VAL A 48 7.00 5.61 -9.45
CA VAL A 48 5.61 5.79 -8.98
C VAL A 48 5.44 6.83 -7.84
N THR A 49 6.50 7.46 -7.37
CA THR A 49 6.41 8.39 -6.22
C THR A 49 6.32 9.87 -6.62
N LEU A 50 6.29 10.25 -7.90
CA LEU A 50 6.36 11.66 -8.32
C LEU A 50 5.22 12.10 -9.25
N MET A 51 4.20 12.70 -8.62
CA MET A 51 3.32 13.77 -9.13
C MET A 51 2.49 13.47 -10.38
N ALA A 52 1.29 13.02 -10.13
CA ALA A 52 0.27 12.74 -11.15
C ALA A 52 -0.31 14.01 -11.85
N LEU A 53 -0.32 15.20 -11.22
CA LEU A 53 -0.77 16.43 -11.86
C LEU A 53 0.35 17.03 -12.73
N ASP A 54 0.25 16.85 -14.03
CA ASP A 54 1.13 17.44 -15.04
C ASP A 54 0.43 18.54 -15.85
N GLY A 55 1.15 19.13 -16.79
CA GLY A 55 0.59 20.19 -17.62
C GLY A 55 -0.52 19.73 -18.55
N ILE A 56 -0.50 18.48 -19.00
CA ILE A 56 -1.53 17.88 -19.85
C ILE A 56 -2.83 17.65 -19.05
N THR A 57 -2.71 17.15 -17.83
CA THR A 57 -3.83 17.02 -16.88
C THR A 57 -4.47 18.38 -16.57
N VAL A 58 -3.65 19.39 -16.32
CA VAL A 58 -4.15 20.77 -16.08
C VAL A 58 -4.81 21.31 -17.33
N SER A 59 -4.31 21.03 -18.53
CA SER A 59 -4.92 21.44 -19.79
C SER A 59 -6.32 20.83 -19.97
N CYS A 60 -6.47 19.55 -19.63
CA CYS A 60 -7.77 18.88 -19.62
C CYS A 60 -8.77 19.54 -18.65
N LEU A 61 -8.34 19.86 -17.41
CA LEU A 61 -9.18 20.59 -16.45
C LEU A 61 -9.56 21.98 -16.94
N VAL A 62 -8.64 22.72 -17.54
CA VAL A 62 -8.91 24.04 -18.09
C VAL A 62 -9.94 23.96 -19.22
N HIS A 63 -9.81 22.97 -20.11
CA HIS A 63 -10.79 22.72 -21.18
C HIS A 63 -12.18 22.41 -20.61
N GLU A 64 -12.28 21.54 -19.61
CA GLU A 64 -13.53 21.23 -18.89
C GLU A 64 -14.16 22.49 -18.27
N TRP A 65 -13.34 23.32 -17.60
CA TRP A 65 -13.84 24.51 -16.91
C TRP A 65 -14.17 25.66 -17.85
N GLN A 66 -13.54 25.74 -19.02
CA GLN A 66 -13.93 26.69 -20.06
C GLN A 66 -15.36 26.44 -20.53
N GLN A 67 -15.75 25.19 -20.65
CA GLN A 67 -17.10 24.81 -21.08
C GLN A 67 -18.15 24.98 -19.96
N SER A 68 -17.78 24.72 -18.71
CA SER A 68 -18.72 24.69 -17.58
C SER A 68 -18.79 25.97 -16.78
N LEU A 69 -17.67 26.68 -16.56
CA LEU A 69 -17.57 27.79 -15.61
C LEU A 69 -17.58 29.17 -16.25
N VAL A 70 -17.12 29.31 -17.51
CA VAL A 70 -17.05 30.62 -18.17
C VAL A 70 -18.46 31.19 -18.37
N GLY A 71 -18.64 32.47 -18.04
CA GLY A 71 -19.93 33.16 -18.01
C GLY A 71 -20.70 33.00 -16.70
N GLY A 72 -20.33 32.04 -15.86
CA GLY A 72 -20.95 31.74 -14.57
C GLY A 72 -20.65 32.80 -13.51
N ARG A 73 -21.53 32.88 -12.50
CA ARG A 73 -21.41 33.79 -11.36
C ARG A 73 -21.05 33.04 -10.09
N ILE A 74 -20.08 33.56 -9.33
CA ILE A 74 -19.66 33.03 -8.03
C ILE A 74 -20.72 33.43 -6.99
N THR A 75 -21.43 32.45 -6.44
CA THR A 75 -22.54 32.67 -5.48
C THR A 75 -22.16 32.41 -4.04
N LYS A 76 -21.15 31.54 -3.80
CA LYS A 76 -20.68 31.22 -2.45
C LYS A 76 -19.19 30.94 -2.48
N ILE A 77 -18.49 31.43 -1.44
CA ILE A 77 -17.07 31.18 -1.22
C ILE A 77 -16.90 30.63 0.19
N ALA A 78 -16.23 29.49 0.29
CA ALA A 78 -15.94 28.84 1.55
C ALA A 78 -14.47 28.36 1.59
N GLN A 79 -13.91 28.27 2.77
CA GLN A 79 -12.56 27.76 3.02
C GLN A 79 -12.70 26.65 4.06
N PRO A 80 -12.89 25.38 3.64
CA PRO A 80 -13.09 24.26 4.54
C PRO A 80 -11.89 23.99 5.44
N GLU A 81 -10.68 24.00 4.86
CA GLU A 81 -9.40 23.79 5.51
C GLU A 81 -8.47 24.99 5.28
N PRO A 82 -7.38 25.16 6.05
CA PRO A 82 -6.47 26.29 5.92
C PRO A 82 -5.89 26.50 4.51
N ASP A 83 -5.72 25.44 3.74
CA ASP A 83 -5.13 25.43 2.39
C ASP A 83 -6.14 25.00 1.30
N GLU A 84 -7.44 24.95 1.60
CA GLU A 84 -8.51 24.63 0.64
C GLU A 84 -9.44 25.82 0.39
N LEU A 85 -9.98 25.88 -0.82
CA LEU A 85 -11.00 26.85 -1.22
C LEU A 85 -12.10 26.15 -1.98
N LEU A 86 -13.37 26.49 -1.67
CA LEU A 86 -14.56 25.99 -2.36
C LEU A 86 -15.37 27.16 -2.90
N LEU A 87 -15.52 27.22 -4.23
CA LEU A 87 -16.33 28.21 -4.92
C LEU A 87 -17.60 27.55 -5.45
N THR A 88 -18.77 28.09 -5.12
CA THR A 88 -20.02 27.70 -5.77
C THR A 88 -20.30 28.67 -6.89
N ILE A 89 -20.41 28.16 -8.10
CA ILE A 89 -20.58 28.93 -9.34
C ILE A 89 -21.90 28.52 -9.96
N LYS A 90 -22.75 29.50 -10.28
CA LYS A 90 -24.01 29.27 -10.97
C LYS A 90 -23.85 29.74 -12.43
N ASN A 91 -24.01 28.80 -13.34
CA ASN A 91 -24.08 29.02 -14.78
C ASN A 91 -25.41 28.40 -15.27
N TYR A 92 -25.41 27.51 -16.26
CA TYR A 92 -26.59 26.69 -16.61
C TYR A 92 -26.96 25.76 -15.44
N ASP A 93 -25.90 25.17 -14.81
CA ASP A 93 -26.00 24.35 -13.61
C ASP A 93 -25.26 24.99 -12.42
N THR A 94 -25.29 24.32 -11.28
CA THR A 94 -24.56 24.73 -10.10
C THR A 94 -23.29 23.90 -9.95
N TYR A 95 -22.14 24.52 -10.23
CA TYR A 95 -20.82 23.91 -10.13
C TYR A 95 -20.15 24.24 -8.79
N ARG A 96 -19.43 23.29 -8.23
CA ARG A 96 -18.69 23.46 -6.98
C ARG A 96 -17.21 23.21 -7.24
N LEU A 97 -16.48 24.29 -7.44
CA LEU A 97 -15.05 24.25 -7.72
C LEU A 97 -14.28 24.13 -6.43
N HIS A 98 -13.63 22.99 -6.24
CA HIS A 98 -12.74 22.71 -5.12
C HIS A 98 -11.29 22.89 -5.54
N LEU A 99 -10.56 23.69 -4.77
CA LEU A 99 -9.15 24.01 -4.96
C LEU A 99 -8.39 23.69 -3.68
N SER A 100 -7.39 22.83 -3.74
CA SER A 100 -6.50 22.51 -2.62
C SER A 100 -5.06 22.84 -2.96
N ALA A 101 -4.46 23.69 -2.15
CA ALA A 101 -3.04 23.99 -2.18
C ALA A 101 -2.23 23.08 -1.24
N SER A 102 -2.75 21.94 -0.85
CA SER A 102 -2.05 20.98 0.04
C SER A 102 -0.67 20.61 -0.51
N ALA A 103 0.31 20.52 0.38
CA ALA A 103 1.68 20.18 -0.01
C ALA A 103 1.82 18.72 -0.48
N SER A 104 1.01 17.84 0.08
CA SER A 104 1.01 16.39 -0.22
C SER A 104 0.03 16.01 -1.33
N LEU A 105 -1.12 16.68 -1.39
CA LEU A 105 -2.23 16.36 -2.30
C LEU A 105 -2.83 17.65 -2.89
N PRO A 106 -2.09 18.37 -3.79
CA PRO A 106 -2.66 19.50 -4.50
C PRO A 106 -3.76 18.99 -5.42
N LEU A 107 -4.92 19.65 -5.39
CA LEU A 107 -6.08 19.21 -6.15
C LEU A 107 -6.87 20.41 -6.67
N ALA A 108 -7.41 20.27 -7.87
CA ALA A 108 -8.34 21.21 -8.45
C ALA A 108 -9.38 20.39 -9.25
N CYS A 109 -10.67 20.43 -8.85
CA CYS A 109 -11.71 19.63 -9.49
C CYS A 109 -13.11 20.20 -9.20
N LEU A 110 -14.11 19.73 -9.95
CA LEU A 110 -15.52 20.00 -9.68
C LEU A 110 -16.10 18.89 -8.78
N LEU A 111 -16.78 19.29 -7.69
CA LEU A 111 -17.43 18.37 -6.75
C LEU A 111 -18.92 18.21 -7.09
N ALA A 112 -19.44 17.00 -6.89
CA ALA A 112 -20.88 16.75 -6.92
C ALA A 112 -21.56 17.35 -5.68
N ASP A 113 -21.00 17.14 -4.47
CA ASP A 113 -21.59 17.49 -3.19
C ASP A 113 -20.89 18.65 -2.46
N ASN A 114 -21.60 19.26 -1.50
CA ASN A 114 -21.03 20.29 -0.65
C ASN A 114 -20.17 19.69 0.46
N ARG A 115 -18.99 20.30 0.70
CA ARG A 115 -18.20 20.02 1.91
C ARG A 115 -18.65 20.92 3.06
N GLN A 116 -18.53 20.40 4.28
CA GLN A 116 -18.75 21.18 5.50
C GLN A 116 -17.70 22.28 5.61
N SER A 117 -18.10 23.44 6.09
CA SER A 117 -17.22 24.61 6.25
C SER A 117 -17.21 25.05 7.70
N PRO A 118 -16.09 25.56 8.24
CA PRO A 118 -16.02 26.06 9.61
C PRO A 118 -16.99 27.22 9.84
N LEU A 119 -17.43 27.40 11.07
CA LEU A 119 -18.36 28.49 11.47
C LEU A 119 -17.75 29.88 11.24
N THR A 120 -16.43 30.03 11.42
CA THR A 120 -15.71 31.29 11.20
C THR A 120 -14.84 31.16 9.95
N ALA A 121 -15.02 32.07 8.98
CA ALA A 121 -14.23 32.09 7.76
C ALA A 121 -12.85 32.73 7.98
N PRO A 122 -11.75 32.14 7.46
CA PRO A 122 -10.42 32.74 7.50
C PRO A 122 -10.34 34.07 6.72
N ASN A 123 -9.32 34.88 7.00
CA ASN A 123 -9.15 36.22 6.41
C ASN A 123 -9.10 36.19 4.88
N PHE A 124 -8.40 35.22 4.29
CA PHE A 124 -8.33 35.08 2.83
C PHE A 124 -9.72 34.82 2.21
N CYS A 125 -10.52 33.96 2.84
CA CYS A 125 -11.91 33.71 2.41
C CYS A 125 -12.76 34.98 2.52
N MET A 126 -12.61 35.74 3.60
CA MET A 126 -13.37 37.01 3.78
C MET A 126 -12.97 38.05 2.73
N LEU A 127 -11.68 38.15 2.39
CA LEU A 127 -11.19 39.00 1.32
C LEU A 127 -11.78 38.60 -0.04
N LEU A 128 -11.77 37.33 -0.37
CA LEU A 128 -12.37 36.84 -1.62
C LEU A 128 -13.89 37.10 -1.66
N ARG A 129 -14.61 36.94 -0.54
CA ARG A 129 -16.05 37.27 -0.47
C ARG A 129 -16.31 38.75 -0.73
N LYS A 130 -15.46 39.63 -0.23
CA LYS A 130 -15.59 41.09 -0.47
C LYS A 130 -15.51 41.43 -1.96
N HIS A 131 -14.62 40.77 -2.73
CA HIS A 131 -14.37 41.10 -4.12
C HIS A 131 -15.07 40.22 -5.15
N LEU A 132 -15.35 38.95 -4.81
CA LEU A 132 -15.80 37.95 -5.78
C LEU A 132 -17.25 37.49 -5.57
N ASN A 133 -17.95 38.00 -4.56
CA ASN A 133 -19.36 37.67 -4.39
C ASN A 133 -20.18 38.23 -5.57
N SER A 134 -20.96 37.39 -6.25
CA SER A 134 -21.71 37.70 -7.47
C SER A 134 -20.85 38.06 -8.70
N ALA A 135 -19.53 37.96 -8.62
CA ALA A 135 -18.61 38.20 -9.71
C ALA A 135 -18.74 37.16 -10.82
N ARG A 136 -18.45 37.57 -12.08
CA ARG A 136 -18.58 36.75 -13.28
C ARG A 136 -17.23 36.20 -13.73
N ILE A 137 -17.16 34.92 -14.06
CA ILE A 137 -15.97 34.32 -14.66
C ILE A 137 -15.92 34.69 -16.14
N LEU A 138 -14.82 35.35 -16.55
CA LEU A 138 -14.58 35.77 -17.93
C LEU A 138 -13.82 34.72 -18.73
N ALA A 139 -12.80 34.14 -18.13
CA ALA A 139 -11.92 33.17 -18.78
C ALA A 139 -11.27 32.24 -17.77
N VAL A 140 -10.92 31.02 -18.22
CA VAL A 140 -10.06 30.07 -17.52
C VAL A 140 -8.90 29.76 -18.46
N GLU A 141 -7.69 29.96 -18.03
CA GLU A 141 -6.49 29.92 -18.86
C GLU A 141 -5.37 29.09 -18.19
N GLN A 142 -4.52 28.49 -19.00
CA GLN A 142 -3.29 27.83 -18.56
C GLN A 142 -2.09 28.46 -19.29
N PRO A 143 -1.10 29.02 -18.58
CA PRO A 143 0.11 29.52 -19.21
C PRO A 143 1.00 28.35 -19.69
N ASP A 144 1.19 28.23 -20.99
CA ASP A 144 2.17 27.35 -21.67
C ASP A 144 2.32 25.94 -21.06
N LEU A 145 1.24 25.25 -20.82
CA LEU A 145 1.21 23.92 -20.15
C LEU A 145 1.88 23.87 -18.77
N GLU A 146 2.08 25.03 -18.13
CA GLU A 146 2.50 25.06 -16.73
C GLU A 146 1.40 24.47 -15.83
N ARG A 147 1.77 24.00 -14.65
CA ARG A 147 0.80 23.51 -13.63
C ARG A 147 0.14 24.66 -12.89
N ILE A 148 -0.37 25.60 -13.67
CA ILE A 148 -1.00 26.85 -13.21
C ILE A 148 -2.30 27.05 -13.94
N ILE A 149 -3.37 27.34 -13.17
CA ILE A 149 -4.67 27.73 -13.72
C ILE A 149 -4.92 29.17 -13.33
N ARG A 150 -5.27 30.02 -14.28
CA ARG A 150 -5.64 31.42 -14.10
C ARG A 150 -7.11 31.58 -14.40
N ILE A 151 -7.90 32.04 -13.42
CA ILE A 151 -9.31 32.38 -13.60
C ILE A 151 -9.42 33.90 -13.61
N ARG A 152 -9.85 34.47 -14.75
CA ARG A 152 -10.12 35.90 -14.85
C ARG A 152 -11.56 36.17 -14.48
N ILE A 153 -11.80 37.14 -13.59
CA ILE A 153 -13.07 37.36 -12.93
C ILE A 153 -13.41 38.85 -12.98
N GLU A 154 -14.60 39.14 -13.47
CA GLU A 154 -15.17 40.49 -13.51
C GLU A 154 -16.02 40.73 -12.27
N HIS A 155 -15.81 41.83 -11.60
CA HIS A 155 -16.63 42.28 -10.48
C HIS A 155 -16.89 43.79 -10.53
N LEU A 156 -17.93 44.24 -9.84
CA LEU A 156 -18.18 45.66 -9.61
C LEU A 156 -17.47 46.09 -8.33
N ASP A 157 -16.74 47.21 -8.39
CA ASP A 157 -16.14 47.79 -7.21
C ASP A 157 -17.18 48.57 -6.36
N GLU A 158 -16.76 49.16 -5.25
CA GLU A 158 -17.64 49.92 -4.34
C GLU A 158 -18.28 51.14 -4.98
N MET A 159 -17.72 51.65 -6.11
CA MET A 159 -18.25 52.77 -6.88
C MET A 159 -19.15 52.30 -8.05
N GLY A 160 -19.25 51.02 -8.27
CA GLY A 160 -20.03 50.42 -9.37
C GLY A 160 -19.24 50.27 -10.68
N ASP A 161 -17.94 50.57 -10.67
CA ASP A 161 -17.08 50.37 -11.84
C ASP A 161 -16.71 48.92 -12.03
N THR A 162 -16.70 48.49 -13.29
CA THR A 162 -16.25 47.13 -13.65
C THR A 162 -14.74 46.99 -13.49
N ARG A 163 -14.32 46.06 -12.69
CA ARG A 163 -12.91 45.69 -12.46
C ARG A 163 -12.67 44.23 -12.77
N ILE A 164 -11.45 43.94 -13.23
CA ILE A 164 -11.00 42.57 -13.45
C ILE A 164 -10.06 42.16 -12.32
N LYS A 165 -10.21 40.94 -11.85
CA LYS A 165 -9.33 40.28 -10.88
C LYS A 165 -8.91 38.91 -11.41
N GLN A 166 -7.82 38.39 -10.87
CA GLN A 166 -7.29 37.07 -11.25
C GLN A 166 -7.17 36.18 -10.01
N LEU A 167 -7.70 35.00 -10.10
CA LEU A 167 -7.44 33.93 -9.14
C LEU A 167 -6.50 32.92 -9.81
N ILE A 168 -5.29 32.78 -9.25
CA ILE A 168 -4.22 31.96 -9.80
C ILE A 168 -4.03 30.77 -8.89
N ILE A 169 -4.12 29.57 -9.46
CA ILE A 169 -3.99 28.31 -8.76
C ILE A 169 -2.71 27.61 -9.25
N GLU A 170 -1.77 27.41 -8.36
CA GLU A 170 -0.50 26.71 -8.62
C GLU A 170 -0.55 25.31 -8.01
N LEU A 171 -0.36 24.27 -8.84
CA LEU A 171 -0.46 22.86 -8.48
C LEU A 171 0.94 22.19 -8.54
N MET A 172 1.84 22.61 -7.62
CA MET A 172 3.26 22.28 -7.64
C MET A 172 3.73 21.57 -6.35
N GLY A 173 2.93 20.65 -5.80
CA GLY A 173 3.24 19.92 -4.57
C GLY A 173 3.46 20.87 -3.38
N LYS A 174 4.61 20.81 -2.73
CA LYS A 174 4.94 21.69 -1.58
C LYS A 174 4.91 23.19 -1.91
N HIS A 175 5.00 23.54 -3.18
CA HIS A 175 4.94 24.94 -3.66
C HIS A 175 3.55 25.34 -4.17
N SER A 176 2.54 24.49 -4.01
CA SER A 176 1.15 24.81 -4.38
C SER A 176 0.62 25.98 -3.59
N ASN A 177 -0.13 26.86 -4.30
CA ASN A 177 -0.70 28.07 -3.72
C ASN A 177 -2.00 28.48 -4.45
N ILE A 178 -2.81 29.31 -3.81
CA ILE A 178 -3.95 30.00 -4.42
C ILE A 178 -3.72 31.50 -4.17
N ILE A 179 -3.53 32.25 -5.25
CA ILE A 179 -3.08 33.64 -5.22
C ILE A 179 -4.16 34.51 -5.84
N PHE A 180 -4.52 35.60 -5.20
CA PHE A 180 -5.49 36.58 -5.68
C PHE A 180 -4.78 37.87 -6.09
N CYS A 181 -4.93 38.25 -7.37
CA CYS A 181 -4.27 39.39 -7.97
C CYS A 181 -5.30 40.35 -8.58
N ASP A 182 -4.87 41.58 -8.76
CA ASP A 182 -5.58 42.54 -9.63
C ASP A 182 -5.29 42.25 -11.12
N ASP A 183 -5.85 43.08 -12.01
CA ASP A 183 -5.68 42.92 -13.46
C ASP A 183 -4.23 43.16 -13.93
N SER A 184 -3.47 44.01 -13.21
CA SER A 184 -2.05 44.27 -13.49
C SER A 184 -1.13 43.10 -13.06
N GLY A 185 -1.62 42.11 -12.31
CA GLY A 185 -0.82 41.05 -11.74
C GLY A 185 -0.25 41.36 -10.36
N THR A 186 -0.65 42.50 -9.75
CA THR A 186 -0.24 42.78 -8.37
C THR A 186 -0.99 41.87 -7.39
N ILE A 187 -0.27 41.20 -6.52
CA ILE A 187 -0.83 40.29 -5.51
C ILE A 187 -1.62 41.08 -4.47
N ILE A 188 -2.91 40.77 -4.34
CA ILE A 188 -3.76 41.34 -3.28
C ILE A 188 -3.61 40.52 -2.01
N ASP A 189 -3.67 39.21 -2.11
CA ASP A 189 -3.36 38.23 -1.04
C ASP A 189 -3.21 36.83 -1.60
N SER A 190 -2.85 35.88 -0.74
CA SER A 190 -2.72 34.45 -1.09
C SER A 190 -3.10 33.57 0.08
N ILE A 191 -3.53 32.32 -0.22
CA ILE A 191 -3.87 31.35 0.82
C ILE A 191 -2.64 30.95 1.63
N LYS A 192 -1.45 30.95 0.98
CA LYS A 192 -0.14 30.76 1.63
C LYS A 192 0.75 31.94 1.32
N ARG A 193 1.10 32.72 2.33
CA ARG A 193 2.06 33.83 2.20
C ARG A 193 3.49 33.31 2.23
N VAL A 194 4.29 33.67 1.23
CA VAL A 194 5.69 33.24 1.08
C VAL A 194 6.59 34.45 1.13
N SER A 195 7.37 34.58 2.18
CA SER A 195 8.35 35.66 2.35
C SER A 195 9.74 35.26 1.80
N ALA A 196 10.65 36.24 1.67
CA ALA A 196 12.04 36.01 1.30
C ALA A 196 12.79 35.05 2.23
N MET A 197 12.33 34.87 3.47
CA MET A 197 12.90 33.89 4.41
C MET A 197 12.50 32.44 4.08
N VAL A 198 11.38 32.25 3.38
CA VAL A 198 10.85 30.93 3.01
C VAL A 198 11.28 30.52 1.61
N SER A 199 11.39 31.49 0.68
CA SER A 199 11.78 31.23 -0.71
C SER A 199 12.77 32.28 -1.19
N SER A 200 13.91 31.85 -1.72
CA SER A 200 14.89 32.69 -2.39
C SER A 200 14.51 33.02 -3.85
N VAL A 201 13.50 32.32 -4.41
CA VAL A 201 13.13 32.49 -5.82
C VAL A 201 12.15 33.62 -6.03
N ARG A 202 11.10 33.69 -5.20
CA ARG A 202 10.10 34.75 -5.23
C ARG A 202 9.38 34.89 -3.89
N GLU A 203 8.84 36.09 -3.68
CA GLU A 203 7.91 36.37 -2.59
C GLU A 203 6.47 36.31 -3.10
N VAL A 204 5.56 35.78 -2.28
CA VAL A 204 4.11 35.81 -2.52
C VAL A 204 3.48 36.53 -1.34
N LEU A 205 3.47 37.85 -1.44
CA LEU A 205 2.99 38.78 -0.40
C LEU A 205 2.14 39.89 -1.04
N PRO A 206 1.20 40.50 -0.31
CA PRO A 206 0.42 41.62 -0.78
C PRO A 206 1.31 42.77 -1.28
N GLY A 207 0.95 43.36 -2.43
CA GLY A 207 1.66 44.46 -3.08
C GLY A 207 2.87 44.02 -3.92
N ARG A 208 3.22 42.74 -3.98
CA ARG A 208 4.26 42.22 -4.89
C ARG A 208 3.64 41.87 -6.24
N GLU A 209 4.44 41.92 -7.29
CA GLU A 209 4.06 41.48 -8.63
C GLU A 209 4.10 39.95 -8.72
N TYR A 210 3.06 39.37 -9.30
CA TYR A 210 3.03 37.93 -9.59
C TYR A 210 3.84 37.63 -10.86
N PHE A 211 4.73 36.66 -10.78
CA PHE A 211 5.43 36.12 -11.94
C PHE A 211 5.63 34.60 -11.78
N ILE A 212 5.74 33.90 -12.91
CA ILE A 212 6.05 32.48 -12.97
C ILE A 212 7.58 32.35 -12.96
N PRO A 213 8.18 31.69 -11.94
CA PRO A 213 9.62 31.52 -11.90
C PRO A 213 10.12 30.67 -13.06
N LYS A 214 11.00 31.20 -13.89
CA LYS A 214 11.69 30.40 -14.90
C LYS A 214 12.81 29.61 -14.23
N THR A 215 12.57 28.34 -13.90
CA THR A 215 13.55 27.47 -13.24
C THR A 215 14.44 26.73 -14.23
N ALA A 216 14.00 26.58 -15.49
CA ALA A 216 14.76 26.02 -16.61
C ALA A 216 14.26 26.62 -17.93
N GLU A 217 15.12 26.69 -18.94
CA GLU A 217 14.74 27.06 -20.31
C GLU A 217 14.11 25.84 -21.01
N LYS A 218 12.89 25.49 -20.62
CA LYS A 218 12.12 24.44 -21.27
C LYS A 218 11.52 24.95 -22.58
N LYS A 219 11.38 24.04 -23.53
CA LYS A 219 10.68 24.26 -24.78
C LYS A 219 9.18 24.08 -24.62
N SER A 220 8.41 24.88 -25.32
CA SER A 220 6.96 24.79 -25.30
C SER A 220 6.45 23.74 -26.29
N LEU A 221 5.68 22.77 -25.82
CA LEU A 221 5.01 21.80 -26.72
C LEU A 221 4.05 22.50 -27.68
N LEU A 222 3.43 23.61 -27.30
CA LEU A 222 2.37 24.27 -28.07
C LEU A 222 2.91 25.26 -29.10
N SER A 223 3.98 26.00 -28.76
CA SER A 223 4.50 27.11 -29.58
C SER A 223 5.78 26.77 -30.36
N ASP A 224 6.67 25.92 -29.83
CA ASP A 224 7.90 25.56 -30.53
C ASP A 224 7.65 24.52 -31.62
N PRO A 225 8.34 24.58 -32.78
CA PRO A 225 8.25 23.54 -33.82
C PRO A 225 8.72 22.17 -33.30
N VAL A 226 8.05 21.07 -33.72
CA VAL A 226 8.42 19.72 -33.27
C VAL A 226 9.87 19.35 -33.55
N PRO A 227 10.48 19.67 -34.70
CA PRO A 227 11.90 19.43 -34.92
C PRO A 227 12.80 20.08 -33.86
N VAL A 228 12.46 21.28 -33.36
CA VAL A 228 13.20 21.99 -32.30
C VAL A 228 13.07 21.24 -30.96
N LEU A 229 11.90 20.65 -30.69
CA LEU A 229 11.68 19.84 -29.48
C LEU A 229 12.52 18.57 -29.52
N VAL A 230 12.54 17.87 -30.67
CA VAL A 230 13.32 16.64 -30.88
C VAL A 230 14.82 16.95 -30.78
N ASP A 231 15.30 18.03 -31.42
CA ASP A 231 16.71 18.43 -31.35
C ASP A 231 17.14 18.80 -29.93
N ALA A 232 16.25 19.44 -29.16
CA ALA A 232 16.51 19.78 -27.78
C ALA A 232 16.64 18.50 -26.92
N VAL A 233 15.79 17.49 -27.11
CA VAL A 233 15.91 16.18 -26.45
C VAL A 233 17.20 15.47 -26.86
N ARG A 234 17.52 15.45 -28.17
CA ARG A 234 18.73 14.84 -28.74
C ARG A 234 20.03 15.45 -28.21
N SER A 235 19.99 16.74 -27.86
CA SER A 235 21.14 17.47 -27.31
C SER A 235 21.41 17.17 -25.83
N CYS A 236 20.53 16.45 -25.17
CA CYS A 236 20.71 16.03 -23.77
C CYS A 236 21.68 14.85 -23.67
N THR A 237 22.06 14.50 -22.44
CA THR A 237 22.90 13.33 -22.13
C THR A 237 22.22 12.43 -21.12
N GLY A 238 22.39 11.11 -21.27
CA GLY A 238 21.84 10.12 -20.35
C GLY A 238 20.43 9.66 -20.73
N ASP A 239 19.61 9.38 -19.74
CA ASP A 239 18.29 8.75 -19.92
C ASP A 239 17.36 9.61 -20.80
N ILE A 240 16.88 9.03 -21.93
CA ILE A 240 16.05 9.72 -22.93
C ILE A 240 14.69 10.14 -22.37
N ARG A 241 14.11 9.35 -21.48
CA ARG A 241 12.86 9.68 -20.79
C ARG A 241 13.02 10.95 -19.96
N ARG A 242 14.10 11.00 -19.19
CA ARG A 242 14.44 12.17 -18.41
C ARG A 242 14.67 13.38 -19.30
N ALA A 243 15.36 13.23 -20.43
CA ALA A 243 15.56 14.30 -21.41
C ALA A 243 14.21 14.87 -21.87
N ILE A 244 13.21 14.04 -22.22
CA ILE A 244 11.89 14.50 -22.66
C ILE A 244 11.22 15.38 -21.60
N TYR A 245 10.99 14.88 -20.36
CA TYR A 245 10.23 15.65 -19.37
C TYR A 245 11.00 16.81 -18.71
N THR A 246 12.34 16.84 -18.83
CA THR A 246 13.12 17.99 -18.34
C THR A 246 13.28 19.09 -19.39
N THR A 247 13.14 18.77 -20.65
CA THR A 247 13.33 19.70 -21.78
C THR A 247 12.02 20.33 -22.23
N ILE A 248 10.89 19.60 -22.17
CA ILE A 248 9.60 20.06 -22.68
C ILE A 248 8.66 20.40 -21.51
N THR A 249 8.01 21.58 -21.60
CA THR A 249 7.06 22.06 -20.58
C THR A 249 5.81 21.17 -20.55
N GLY A 250 5.29 20.91 -19.36
CA GLY A 250 4.01 20.24 -19.13
C GLY A 250 4.07 18.71 -19.18
N ILE A 251 5.17 18.11 -19.60
CA ILE A 251 5.33 16.68 -19.69
C ILE A 251 5.82 16.10 -18.35
N SER A 252 5.11 15.06 -17.88
CA SER A 252 5.49 14.25 -16.72
C SER A 252 6.29 13.02 -17.15
N PRO A 253 6.94 12.30 -16.19
CA PRO A 253 7.54 11.00 -16.48
C PRO A 253 6.56 9.97 -17.05
N VAL A 254 5.28 10.04 -16.69
CA VAL A 254 4.22 9.15 -17.19
C VAL A 254 3.96 9.41 -18.66
N ILE A 255 3.76 10.68 -19.03
CA ILE A 255 3.57 11.08 -20.43
C ILE A 255 4.84 10.83 -21.26
N ALA A 256 6.03 11.05 -20.70
CA ALA A 256 7.28 10.72 -21.38
C ALA A 256 7.40 9.22 -21.69
N ASN A 257 6.97 8.34 -20.77
CA ASN A 257 6.90 6.90 -21.01
C ASN A 257 5.92 6.56 -22.14
N GLU A 258 4.75 7.17 -22.14
CA GLU A 258 3.76 6.96 -23.22
C GLU A 258 4.29 7.40 -24.58
N LEU A 259 4.95 8.58 -24.64
CA LEU A 259 5.57 9.07 -25.87
C LEU A 259 6.65 8.12 -26.40
N MET A 260 7.50 7.60 -25.50
CA MET A 260 8.52 6.60 -25.85
C MET A 260 7.90 5.30 -26.34
N HIS A 261 6.86 4.82 -25.66
CA HIS A 261 6.17 3.59 -26.06
C HIS A 261 5.57 3.73 -27.47
N ARG A 262 4.87 4.83 -27.74
CA ARG A 262 4.33 5.13 -29.09
C ARG A 262 5.41 5.22 -30.16
N ALA A 263 6.58 5.74 -29.80
CA ALA A 263 7.74 5.81 -30.69
C ALA A 263 8.48 4.48 -30.85
N GLY A 264 8.09 3.42 -30.13
CA GLY A 264 8.79 2.13 -30.12
C GLY A 264 10.17 2.20 -29.48
N LEU A 265 10.35 3.06 -28.48
CA LEU A 265 11.61 3.34 -27.78
C LEU A 265 11.71 2.64 -26.42
N ASP A 266 10.88 1.65 -26.12
CA ASP A 266 10.82 0.98 -24.81
C ASP A 266 12.15 0.35 -24.38
N SER A 267 12.96 -0.10 -25.33
CA SER A 267 14.28 -0.71 -25.11
C SER A 267 15.44 0.29 -25.05
N VAL A 268 15.20 1.55 -25.44
CA VAL A 268 16.24 2.59 -25.51
C VAL A 268 16.35 3.29 -24.17
N THR A 269 17.51 3.28 -23.56
CA THR A 269 17.75 3.88 -22.25
C THR A 269 18.51 5.19 -22.31
N ASP A 270 19.42 5.35 -23.28
CA ASP A 270 20.25 6.56 -23.41
C ASP A 270 19.94 7.31 -24.71
N VAL A 271 19.96 8.63 -24.65
CA VAL A 271 19.77 9.54 -25.79
C VAL A 271 20.68 9.17 -26.98
N LYS A 272 21.88 8.68 -26.71
CA LYS A 272 22.86 8.30 -27.75
C LYS A 272 22.57 6.97 -28.44
N GLU A 273 21.73 6.13 -27.86
CA GLU A 273 21.36 4.82 -28.41
C GLU A 273 20.24 4.93 -29.45
N ALA A 274 19.50 6.03 -29.47
CA ALA A 274 18.41 6.26 -30.41
C ALA A 274 18.94 6.69 -31.77
N ASP A 275 18.48 6.02 -32.81
CA ASP A 275 18.79 6.36 -34.21
C ASP A 275 17.91 7.50 -34.76
N SER A 276 18.16 7.93 -35.99
CA SER A 276 17.39 9.01 -36.60
C SER A 276 15.91 8.68 -36.80
N ASP A 277 15.61 7.40 -37.09
CA ASP A 277 14.23 6.94 -37.31
C ASP A 277 13.46 6.90 -35.99
N ALA A 278 14.12 6.57 -34.87
CA ALA A 278 13.55 6.64 -33.52
C ALA A 278 13.18 8.07 -33.13
N TYR A 279 14.05 9.04 -33.46
CA TYR A 279 13.74 10.46 -33.23
C TYR A 279 12.62 10.98 -34.13
N ALA A 280 12.49 10.48 -35.39
CA ALA A 280 11.37 10.82 -36.25
C ALA A 280 10.03 10.33 -35.64
N ARG A 281 9.97 9.08 -35.18
CA ARG A 281 8.79 8.52 -34.50
C ARG A 281 8.48 9.26 -33.17
N LEU A 282 9.51 9.70 -32.42
CA LEU A 282 9.30 10.56 -31.26
C LEU A 282 8.67 11.89 -31.66
N GLY A 283 9.09 12.46 -32.79
CA GLY A 283 8.46 13.66 -33.36
C GLY A 283 6.97 13.46 -33.65
N GLU A 284 6.59 12.36 -34.29
CA GLU A 284 5.17 12.01 -34.55
C GLU A 284 4.37 11.86 -33.25
N SER A 285 4.97 11.26 -32.21
CA SER A 285 4.33 11.13 -30.90
C SER A 285 4.13 12.48 -30.19
N LEU A 286 5.08 13.41 -30.36
CA LEU A 286 4.95 14.79 -29.86
C LEU A 286 3.89 15.60 -30.62
N GLU A 287 3.78 15.41 -31.95
CA GLU A 287 2.72 15.99 -32.77
C GLU A 287 1.34 15.50 -32.34
N TRP A 288 1.19 14.17 -32.17
CA TRP A 288 -0.05 13.59 -31.64
C TRP A 288 -0.45 14.22 -30.29
N LEU A 289 0.48 14.36 -29.35
CA LEU A 289 0.18 14.97 -28.05
C LEU A 289 -0.20 16.46 -28.17
N ARG A 290 0.51 17.20 -29.01
CA ARG A 290 0.22 18.61 -29.33
C ARG A 290 -1.19 18.79 -29.89
N ASP A 291 -1.56 17.99 -30.87
CA ASP A 291 -2.86 18.05 -31.54
C ASP A 291 -3.97 17.65 -30.56
N THR A 292 -3.76 16.59 -29.77
CA THR A 292 -4.69 16.20 -28.70
C THR A 292 -4.98 17.37 -27.74
N VAL A 293 -3.95 18.12 -27.32
CA VAL A 293 -4.10 19.26 -26.43
C VAL A 293 -4.80 20.44 -27.13
N LYS A 294 -4.42 20.76 -28.37
CA LYS A 294 -5.01 21.89 -29.12
C LYS A 294 -6.48 21.67 -29.47
N GLU A 295 -6.83 20.46 -29.84
CA GLU A 295 -8.20 20.08 -30.20
C GLU A 295 -9.09 19.82 -28.97
N GLY A 296 -8.49 19.70 -27.78
CA GLY A 296 -9.22 19.31 -26.57
C GLY A 296 -9.70 17.84 -26.60
N ALA A 297 -9.05 16.98 -27.41
CA ALA A 297 -9.41 15.58 -27.58
C ALA A 297 -8.91 14.71 -26.41
N PHE A 298 -9.21 15.14 -25.18
CA PHE A 298 -8.82 14.46 -23.96
C PHE A 298 -9.66 13.21 -23.71
N SER A 299 -9.07 12.23 -23.06
CA SER A 299 -9.72 10.98 -22.64
C SER A 299 -9.21 10.57 -21.27
N PRO A 300 -9.79 11.11 -20.18
CA PRO A 300 -9.34 10.86 -18.82
C PRO A 300 -9.40 9.37 -18.45
N ARG A 301 -8.27 8.81 -18.01
CA ARG A 301 -8.12 7.38 -17.69
C ARG A 301 -7.33 7.15 -16.44
N CYS A 302 -7.73 6.14 -15.68
CA CYS A 302 -7.04 5.64 -14.50
C CYS A 302 -6.58 4.21 -14.73
N ILE A 303 -5.33 3.94 -14.43
CA ILE A 303 -4.76 2.59 -14.44
C ILE A 303 -4.89 2.01 -13.05
N LEU A 304 -5.53 0.86 -12.94
CA LEU A 304 -5.73 0.11 -11.70
C LEU A 304 -4.78 -1.08 -11.67
N GLY A 305 -4.12 -1.29 -10.55
CA GLY A 305 -3.39 -2.51 -10.24
C GLY A 305 -4.04 -3.15 -9.00
N GLU A 306 -4.58 -4.36 -9.13
CA GLU A 306 -5.33 -5.01 -8.06
C GLU A 306 -6.43 -4.11 -7.47
N SER A 307 -7.26 -3.52 -8.35
CA SER A 307 -8.34 -2.59 -8.02
C SER A 307 -7.92 -1.28 -7.33
N ILE A 308 -6.61 -1.04 -7.14
CA ILE A 308 -6.08 0.20 -6.55
C ILE A 308 -5.57 1.13 -7.65
N PRO A 309 -5.91 2.44 -7.62
CA PRO A 309 -5.36 3.41 -8.54
C PRO A 309 -3.84 3.52 -8.46
N VAL A 310 -3.16 3.16 -9.55
CA VAL A 310 -1.70 3.23 -9.67
C VAL A 310 -1.29 4.53 -10.32
N GLU A 311 -1.91 4.86 -11.46
CA GLU A 311 -1.56 6.02 -12.28
C GLU A 311 -2.82 6.58 -12.96
N PHE A 312 -2.76 7.85 -13.38
CA PHE A 312 -3.80 8.46 -14.21
C PHE A 312 -3.22 9.41 -15.25
N ALA A 313 -3.97 9.65 -16.32
CA ALA A 313 -3.63 10.63 -17.35
C ALA A 313 -4.88 11.20 -18.02
N ALA A 314 -4.71 12.37 -18.65
CA ALA A 314 -5.74 12.97 -19.49
C ALA A 314 -5.76 12.37 -20.92
N VAL A 315 -4.85 11.46 -21.24
CA VAL A 315 -4.70 10.78 -22.53
C VAL A 315 -4.55 9.28 -22.33
N PRO A 316 -4.81 8.44 -23.35
CA PRO A 316 -4.59 6.99 -23.27
C PRO A 316 -3.15 6.64 -22.92
N LEU A 317 -2.97 5.70 -21.98
CA LEU A 317 -1.66 5.17 -21.57
C LEU A 317 -1.46 3.75 -22.15
N THR A 318 -1.11 3.69 -23.44
CA THR A 318 -0.97 2.41 -24.17
C THR A 318 0.18 1.55 -23.65
N VAL A 319 1.15 2.16 -22.96
CA VAL A 319 2.25 1.47 -22.27
C VAL A 319 1.78 0.41 -21.26
N TYR A 320 0.56 0.51 -20.73
CA TYR A 320 0.01 -0.47 -19.79
C TYR A 320 -0.83 -1.57 -20.46
N SER A 321 -1.17 -1.44 -21.76
CA SER A 321 -2.06 -2.38 -22.47
C SER A 321 -1.49 -3.78 -22.62
N ASP A 322 -0.15 -3.92 -22.62
CA ASP A 322 0.55 -5.20 -22.79
C ASP A 322 0.61 -6.04 -21.49
N PHE A 323 0.12 -5.51 -20.38
CA PHE A 323 0.23 -6.15 -19.07
C PHE A 323 -1.16 -6.54 -18.55
N SER A 324 -1.48 -7.84 -18.55
CA SER A 324 -2.73 -8.40 -18.00
C SER A 324 -2.98 -8.10 -16.50
N LYS A 325 -1.99 -7.54 -15.83
CA LYS A 325 -2.02 -7.14 -14.42
C LYS A 325 -2.74 -5.82 -14.19
N TYR A 326 -2.89 -4.99 -15.22
CA TYR A 326 -3.48 -3.66 -15.11
C TYR A 326 -4.82 -3.60 -15.81
N GLU A 327 -5.77 -2.93 -15.17
CA GLU A 327 -7.08 -2.61 -15.72
C GLU A 327 -7.14 -1.10 -16.01
N GLU A 328 -7.70 -0.73 -17.15
CA GLU A 328 -7.91 0.67 -17.53
C GLU A 328 -9.37 1.06 -17.29
N LYS A 329 -9.58 2.10 -16.46
CA LYS A 329 -10.89 2.69 -16.21
C LYS A 329 -10.98 4.08 -16.82
N THR A 330 -12.00 4.31 -17.65
CA THR A 330 -12.27 5.61 -18.31
C THR A 330 -13.26 6.44 -17.50
N PHE A 331 -13.15 7.77 -17.60
CA PHE A 331 -14.02 8.72 -16.91
C PHE A 331 -14.56 9.76 -17.86
N ALA A 332 -15.76 10.29 -17.57
CA ALA A 332 -16.42 11.31 -18.40
C ALA A 332 -15.72 12.68 -18.28
N SER A 333 -15.09 12.98 -17.14
CA SER A 333 -14.36 14.23 -16.90
C SER A 333 -13.08 14.00 -16.11
N MET A 334 -12.16 14.95 -16.22
CA MET A 334 -10.93 14.93 -15.41
C MET A 334 -11.22 15.16 -13.92
N SER A 335 -12.22 15.98 -13.61
CA SER A 335 -12.69 16.20 -12.23
C SER A 335 -13.17 14.90 -11.58
N GLU A 336 -13.97 14.10 -12.28
CA GLU A 336 -14.46 12.81 -11.79
C GLU A 336 -13.31 11.82 -11.55
N LEU A 337 -12.37 11.74 -12.50
CA LEU A 337 -11.18 10.90 -12.37
C LEU A 337 -10.35 11.28 -11.15
N LEU A 338 -10.06 12.58 -10.97
CA LEU A 338 -9.25 13.07 -9.86
C LEU A 338 -9.92 12.78 -8.51
N LEU A 339 -11.22 12.96 -8.40
CA LEU A 339 -11.98 12.61 -7.20
C LEU A 339 -11.83 11.12 -6.88
N TYR A 340 -12.10 10.26 -7.85
CA TYR A 340 -11.95 8.81 -7.71
C TYR A 340 -10.53 8.43 -7.27
N TYR A 341 -9.52 8.96 -7.96
CA TYR A 341 -8.10 8.65 -7.69
C TYR A 341 -7.69 9.10 -6.29
N TYR A 342 -8.01 10.34 -5.91
CA TYR A 342 -7.57 10.89 -4.62
C TYR A 342 -8.37 10.30 -3.45
N GLU A 343 -9.67 10.09 -3.57
CA GLU A 343 -10.48 9.47 -2.53
C GLU A 343 -10.04 8.03 -2.25
N THR A 344 -9.83 7.25 -3.30
CA THR A 344 -9.35 5.86 -3.17
C THR A 344 -7.92 5.82 -2.60
N LYS A 345 -7.03 6.68 -3.07
CA LYS A 345 -5.64 6.75 -2.60
C LYS A 345 -5.53 7.31 -1.17
N GLU A 346 -6.36 8.28 -0.82
CA GLU A 346 -6.44 8.81 0.54
C GLU A 346 -6.95 7.73 1.50
N ALA A 347 -8.00 7.01 1.15
CA ALA A 347 -8.52 5.90 1.93
C ALA A 347 -7.43 4.82 2.14
N SER A 348 -6.77 4.38 1.08
CA SER A 348 -5.70 3.38 1.15
C SER A 348 -4.47 3.87 1.95
N THR A 349 -4.09 5.14 1.79
CA THR A 349 -2.98 5.76 2.54
C THR A 349 -3.32 5.89 4.02
N ARG A 350 -4.55 6.28 4.35
CA ARG A 350 -5.05 6.38 5.72
C ARG A 350 -5.08 5.01 6.39
N ILE A 351 -5.57 3.98 5.69
CA ILE A 351 -5.54 2.59 6.16
C ILE A 351 -4.11 2.13 6.37
N ARG A 352 -3.20 2.36 5.43
CA ARG A 352 -1.77 2.05 5.58
C ARG A 352 -1.14 2.74 6.80
N GLN A 353 -1.37 4.03 6.99
CA GLN A 353 -0.84 4.78 8.14
C GLN A 353 -1.42 4.26 9.46
N LYS A 354 -2.74 4.06 9.54
CA LYS A 354 -3.41 3.51 10.73
C LYS A 354 -3.01 2.06 11.01
N SER A 355 -2.75 1.26 9.99
CA SER A 355 -2.30 -0.13 10.15
C SER A 355 -0.81 -0.26 10.48
N ALA A 356 0.01 0.77 10.24
CA ALA A 356 1.46 0.69 10.43
C ALA A 356 1.88 0.31 11.87
N GLU A 357 1.19 0.86 12.88
CA GLU A 357 1.40 0.51 14.28
C GLU A 357 1.03 -0.95 14.56
N LEU A 358 -0.12 -1.39 14.04
CA LEU A 358 -0.59 -2.76 14.20
C LEU A 358 0.35 -3.75 13.51
N ARG A 359 0.75 -3.47 12.27
CA ARG A 359 1.73 -4.28 11.51
C ARG A 359 3.05 -4.41 12.27
N ARG A 360 3.59 -3.31 12.81
CA ARG A 360 4.82 -3.33 13.62
C ARG A 360 4.66 -4.17 14.89
N THR A 361 3.52 -4.06 15.56
CA THR A 361 3.23 -4.82 16.78
C THR A 361 3.15 -6.32 16.48
N VAL A 362 2.42 -6.71 15.43
CA VAL A 362 2.29 -8.10 15.00
C VAL A 362 3.64 -8.66 14.56
N GLN A 363 4.40 -7.93 13.74
CA GLN A 363 5.72 -8.37 13.28
C GLN A 363 6.68 -8.60 14.46
N THR A 364 6.72 -7.69 15.43
CA THR A 364 7.53 -7.86 16.65
C THR A 364 7.09 -9.08 17.47
N ALA A 365 5.79 -9.34 17.56
CA ALA A 365 5.26 -10.51 18.25
C ALA A 365 5.62 -11.82 17.52
N VAL A 366 5.45 -11.87 16.20
CA VAL A 366 5.85 -13.01 15.35
C VAL A 366 7.33 -13.34 15.55
N GLU A 367 8.21 -12.35 15.45
CA GLU A 367 9.66 -12.56 15.63
C GLU A 367 10.02 -13.07 17.03
N ARG A 368 9.35 -12.54 18.05
CA ARG A 368 9.56 -12.98 19.45
C ARG A 368 9.12 -14.43 19.64
N VAL A 369 7.94 -14.80 19.14
CA VAL A 369 7.40 -16.16 19.30
C VAL A 369 8.19 -17.15 18.46
N ALA A 370 8.60 -16.80 17.24
CA ALA A 370 9.44 -17.64 16.39
C ALA A 370 10.80 -17.94 17.05
N LYS A 371 11.46 -16.93 17.65
CA LYS A 371 12.71 -17.13 18.40
C LYS A 371 12.51 -18.00 19.64
N LYS A 372 11.39 -17.83 20.35
CA LYS A 372 11.04 -18.65 21.51
C LYS A 372 10.85 -20.11 21.08
N LEU A 373 10.15 -20.35 19.99
CA LEU A 373 9.90 -21.69 19.43
C LEU A 373 11.20 -22.38 19.02
N ASP A 374 12.08 -21.69 18.27
CA ASP A 374 13.41 -22.22 17.89
C ASP A 374 14.25 -22.63 19.10
N LEU A 375 14.24 -21.81 20.15
CA LEU A 375 14.96 -22.14 21.39
C LEU A 375 14.35 -23.37 22.09
N GLN A 376 13.02 -23.46 22.17
CA GLN A 376 12.32 -24.59 22.77
C GLN A 376 12.56 -25.88 21.99
N GLU A 377 12.57 -25.85 20.66
CA GLU A 377 12.84 -27.00 19.79
C GLU A 377 14.29 -27.50 19.96
N LYS A 378 15.27 -26.58 20.06
CA LYS A 378 16.67 -26.91 20.37
C LYS A 378 16.81 -27.57 21.75
N GLN A 379 16.15 -27.01 22.77
CA GLN A 379 16.15 -27.59 24.11
C GLN A 379 15.47 -28.96 24.15
N TYR A 380 14.39 -29.15 23.36
CA TYR A 380 13.72 -30.44 23.26
C TYR A 380 14.61 -31.50 22.64
N ALA A 381 15.32 -31.18 21.54
CA ALA A 381 16.30 -32.06 20.91
C ALA A 381 17.41 -32.49 21.89
N ASP A 382 17.84 -31.58 22.78
CA ASP A 382 18.82 -31.94 23.82
C ASP A 382 18.25 -32.95 24.84
N THR A 383 16.93 -33.01 25.03
CA THR A 383 16.31 -34.02 25.94
C THR A 383 16.31 -35.41 25.35
N GLU A 384 16.48 -35.60 24.04
CA GLU A 384 16.59 -36.93 23.39
C GLU A 384 17.79 -37.72 23.93
N LYS A 385 18.80 -37.04 24.43
CA LYS A 385 19.98 -37.67 25.12
C LYS A 385 19.63 -38.37 26.44
N LYS A 386 18.39 -38.31 26.90
CA LYS A 386 17.92 -38.89 28.15
C LYS A 386 18.17 -40.40 28.21
N ASP A 387 17.93 -41.12 27.07
CA ASP A 387 18.06 -42.56 27.04
C ASP A 387 19.50 -43.07 27.28
N LYS A 388 20.49 -42.27 26.88
CA LYS A 388 21.90 -42.53 27.22
C LYS A 388 22.11 -42.58 28.74
N PHE A 389 21.50 -41.66 29.51
CA PHE A 389 21.63 -41.67 30.97
C PHE A 389 20.84 -42.78 31.63
N ARG A 390 19.73 -43.22 31.07
CA ARG A 390 19.00 -44.40 31.49
C ARG A 390 19.88 -45.64 31.33
N ILE A 391 20.47 -45.85 30.14
CA ILE A 391 21.36 -46.98 29.83
C ILE A 391 22.57 -46.95 30.76
N TYR A 392 23.21 -45.82 31.02
CA TYR A 392 24.33 -45.71 31.95
C TYR A 392 23.93 -46.15 33.37
N GLY A 393 22.77 -45.67 33.86
CA GLY A 393 22.23 -46.09 35.17
C GLY A 393 21.97 -47.59 35.27
N GLU A 394 21.35 -48.18 34.23
CA GLU A 394 21.05 -49.60 34.15
C GLU A 394 22.32 -50.47 34.11
N LEU A 395 23.29 -50.13 33.25
CA LEU A 395 24.54 -50.85 33.12
C LEU A 395 25.38 -50.80 34.41
N LEU A 396 25.44 -49.63 35.08
CA LEU A 396 26.12 -49.48 36.37
C LEU A 396 25.41 -50.29 37.47
N THR A 397 24.07 -50.37 37.43
CA THR A 397 23.33 -51.21 38.40
C THR A 397 23.55 -52.69 38.16
N THR A 398 23.69 -53.12 36.89
CA THR A 398 23.84 -54.52 36.51
C THR A 398 25.27 -55.02 36.63
N TYR A 399 26.23 -54.25 36.14
CA TYR A 399 27.65 -54.69 36.07
C TYR A 399 28.60 -53.95 37.04
N GLY A 400 28.08 -52.94 37.75
CA GLY A 400 28.90 -52.05 38.60
C GLY A 400 29.60 -52.76 39.77
N TYR A 401 29.21 -53.99 40.11
CA TYR A 401 29.92 -54.81 41.13
C TYR A 401 31.38 -55.11 40.73
N SER A 402 31.71 -55.08 39.43
CA SER A 402 33.06 -55.30 38.91
C SER A 402 33.90 -54.02 38.78
N ALA A 403 33.30 -52.87 39.05
CA ALA A 403 33.99 -51.59 38.95
C ALA A 403 34.93 -51.34 40.16
N VAL A 404 36.12 -50.77 39.91
CA VAL A 404 37.06 -50.38 40.96
C VAL A 404 36.61 -49.10 41.62
N SER A 405 36.52 -49.06 42.93
CA SER A 405 36.14 -47.88 43.69
C SER A 405 37.13 -46.72 43.45
N GLY A 406 36.64 -45.50 43.15
CA GLY A 406 37.46 -44.33 42.83
C GLY A 406 37.89 -44.24 41.37
N SER A 407 37.38 -45.09 40.46
CA SER A 407 37.66 -44.99 39.01
C SER A 407 36.91 -43.81 38.39
N GLU A 408 37.54 -43.14 37.40
CA GLU A 408 36.95 -42.04 36.62
C GLU A 408 36.00 -42.53 35.48
N SER A 409 36.09 -43.84 35.15
CA SER A 409 35.23 -44.47 34.13
C SER A 409 35.07 -45.95 34.39
N PHE A 410 34.01 -46.52 33.85
CA PHE A 410 33.69 -47.93 33.83
C PHE A 410 33.36 -48.39 32.44
N THR A 411 34.00 -49.42 31.93
CA THR A 411 33.76 -49.99 30.60
C THR A 411 33.10 -51.34 30.75
N CYS A 412 31.97 -51.56 30.05
CA CYS A 412 31.23 -52.80 30.03
C CYS A 412 30.52 -52.98 28.67
N GLU A 413 30.03 -54.21 28.46
CA GLU A 413 29.19 -54.50 27.28
C GLU A 413 27.78 -53.94 27.48
N ASN A 414 27.28 -53.19 26.47
CA ASN A 414 25.92 -52.69 26.42
C ASN A 414 25.01 -53.82 25.87
N TYR A 415 24.21 -54.43 26.70
CA TYR A 415 23.31 -55.55 26.31
C TYR A 415 22.15 -55.14 25.37
N TYR A 416 21.99 -53.84 25.04
CA TYR A 416 21.00 -53.38 24.07
C TYR A 416 21.47 -53.50 22.61
N ASP A 417 22.77 -53.31 22.36
CA ASP A 417 23.37 -53.30 21.03
C ASP A 417 24.64 -54.15 20.91
N ASN A 418 25.03 -54.86 22.00
CA ASN A 418 26.25 -55.67 22.13
C ASN A 418 27.55 -54.94 21.80
N THR A 419 27.57 -53.61 22.04
CA THR A 419 28.76 -52.80 21.85
C THR A 419 29.46 -52.52 23.20
N GLU A 420 30.77 -52.31 23.18
CA GLU A 420 31.50 -51.89 24.35
C GLU A 420 31.25 -50.40 24.62
N ILE A 421 30.82 -50.04 25.84
CA ILE A 421 30.49 -48.68 26.23
C ILE A 421 31.29 -48.28 27.45
N THR A 422 31.90 -47.06 27.41
CA THR A 422 32.61 -46.49 28.54
C THR A 422 31.75 -45.43 29.22
N ILE A 423 31.44 -45.64 30.48
CA ILE A 423 30.57 -44.82 31.30
C ILE A 423 31.47 -43.92 32.20
N PRO A 424 31.40 -42.60 32.09
CA PRO A 424 32.12 -41.69 32.99
C PRO A 424 31.61 -41.84 34.44
N LEU A 425 32.52 -41.89 35.41
CA LEU A 425 32.19 -41.95 36.83
C LEU A 425 32.76 -40.74 37.57
N ASP A 426 32.07 -40.33 38.61
CA ASP A 426 32.60 -39.40 39.60
C ASP A 426 33.36 -40.23 40.65
N PRO A 427 34.71 -40.11 40.73
CA PRO A 427 35.53 -40.94 41.63
C PRO A 427 35.25 -40.68 43.11
N THR A 428 34.57 -39.56 43.44
CA THR A 428 34.22 -39.24 44.83
C THR A 428 32.95 -39.94 45.30
N LEU A 429 32.19 -40.54 44.37
CA LEU A 429 30.94 -41.23 44.64
C LEU A 429 31.08 -42.76 44.52
N SER A 430 30.25 -43.47 45.24
CA SER A 430 30.13 -44.91 45.00
C SER A 430 29.56 -45.22 43.61
N VAL A 431 29.79 -46.41 43.10
CA VAL A 431 29.21 -46.84 41.79
C VAL A 431 27.67 -46.74 41.79
N MET A 432 27.05 -47.11 42.92
CA MET A 432 25.60 -47.02 43.07
C MET A 432 25.11 -45.55 43.16
N ASP A 433 25.87 -44.65 43.74
CA ASP A 433 25.55 -43.22 43.77
C ASP A 433 25.70 -42.61 42.37
N ASN A 434 26.70 -43.03 41.59
CA ASN A 434 26.86 -42.67 40.19
C ASN A 434 25.65 -43.14 39.36
N ALA A 435 25.20 -44.40 39.55
CA ALA A 435 24.03 -44.93 38.90
C ALA A 435 22.77 -44.09 39.25
N LYS A 436 22.58 -43.77 40.54
CA LYS A 436 21.47 -42.93 41.01
C LYS A 436 21.51 -41.54 40.38
N ARG A 437 22.69 -40.90 40.28
CA ARG A 437 22.87 -39.62 39.63
C ARG A 437 22.49 -39.65 38.14
N TYR A 438 22.78 -40.74 37.43
CA TYR A 438 22.37 -40.93 36.05
C TYR A 438 20.85 -41.10 35.94
N TYR A 439 20.18 -41.84 36.82
CA TYR A 439 18.72 -41.94 36.86
C TYR A 439 18.03 -40.60 37.20
N GLU A 440 18.61 -39.82 38.12
CA GLU A 440 18.10 -38.49 38.43
C GLU A 440 18.19 -37.58 37.21
N ARG A 441 19.28 -37.64 36.45
CA ARG A 441 19.48 -36.88 35.21
C ARG A 441 18.52 -37.31 34.12
N TYR A 442 18.31 -38.63 33.95
CA TYR A 442 17.27 -39.17 33.07
C TYR A 442 15.89 -38.63 33.43
N SER A 443 15.50 -38.75 34.70
CA SER A 443 14.16 -38.34 35.17
C SER A 443 13.94 -36.82 35.00
N LYS A 444 14.99 -36.02 35.20
CA LYS A 444 14.96 -34.59 34.96
C LYS A 444 14.74 -34.27 33.47
N LEU A 445 15.55 -34.88 32.59
CA LEU A 445 15.40 -34.69 31.13
C LEU A 445 14.07 -35.17 30.61
N LYS A 446 13.55 -36.29 31.10
CA LYS A 446 12.21 -36.82 30.73
C LYS A 446 11.12 -35.80 31.05
N ARG A 447 11.06 -35.30 32.30
CA ARG A 447 10.08 -34.26 32.71
C ARG A 447 10.23 -32.98 31.95
N THR A 448 11.47 -32.55 31.68
CA THR A 448 11.76 -31.36 30.87
C THR A 448 11.26 -31.55 29.43
N GLY A 449 11.46 -32.72 28.82
CA GLY A 449 10.98 -33.01 27.47
C GLY A 449 9.46 -33.00 27.38
N GLU A 450 8.76 -33.59 28.35
CA GLU A 450 7.29 -33.60 28.41
C GLU A 450 6.73 -32.14 28.53
N ALA A 451 7.32 -31.34 29.39
CA ALA A 451 6.95 -29.92 29.54
C ALA A 451 7.25 -29.10 28.27
N LEU A 452 8.42 -29.31 27.66
CA LEU A 452 8.79 -28.61 26.42
C LEU A 452 7.87 -28.99 25.24
N ALA A 453 7.43 -30.26 25.14
CA ALA A 453 6.49 -30.68 24.10
C ALA A 453 5.19 -29.89 24.17
N SER A 454 4.64 -29.67 25.38
CA SER A 454 3.44 -28.84 25.57
C SER A 454 3.70 -27.38 25.17
N HIS A 455 4.83 -26.80 25.64
CA HIS A 455 5.17 -25.41 25.33
C HIS A 455 5.48 -25.18 23.84
N ILE A 456 6.04 -26.15 23.14
CA ILE A 456 6.24 -26.09 21.68
C ILE A 456 4.89 -26.07 20.95
N ALA A 457 3.94 -26.93 21.35
CA ALA A 457 2.59 -26.91 20.79
C ALA A 457 1.92 -25.55 20.99
N GLU A 458 1.92 -25.01 22.23
CA GLU A 458 1.39 -23.69 22.54
C GLU A 458 2.05 -22.57 21.72
N SER A 459 3.39 -22.62 21.55
CA SER A 459 4.12 -21.60 20.79
C SER A 459 3.85 -21.70 19.28
N ARG A 460 3.63 -22.90 18.74
CA ARG A 460 3.21 -23.10 17.34
C ARG A 460 1.82 -22.54 17.08
N ASP A 461 0.87 -22.79 17.98
CA ASP A 461 -0.49 -22.25 17.88
C ASP A 461 -0.50 -20.73 18.00
N GLU A 462 0.34 -20.16 18.89
CA GLU A 462 0.52 -18.73 19.03
C GLU A 462 1.10 -18.11 17.76
N LEU A 463 2.09 -18.74 17.15
CA LEU A 463 2.72 -18.27 15.90
C LEU A 463 1.72 -18.31 14.73
N ALA A 464 1.01 -19.42 14.57
CA ALA A 464 -0.02 -19.58 13.53
C ALA A 464 -1.11 -18.50 13.63
N HIS A 465 -1.58 -18.18 14.84
CA HIS A 465 -2.53 -17.11 15.07
C HIS A 465 -1.97 -15.73 14.71
N LEU A 466 -0.74 -15.41 15.10
CA LEU A 466 -0.12 -14.12 14.75
C LEU A 466 0.11 -13.98 13.24
N GLU A 467 0.45 -15.06 12.56
CA GLU A 467 0.56 -15.09 11.10
C GLU A 467 -0.80 -14.86 10.42
N SER A 468 -1.87 -15.46 10.94
CA SER A 468 -3.24 -15.22 10.47
C SER A 468 -3.67 -13.75 10.65
N VAL A 469 -3.37 -13.14 11.80
CA VAL A 469 -3.62 -11.69 12.02
C VAL A 469 -2.80 -10.83 11.06
N ARG A 470 -1.56 -11.22 10.77
CA ARG A 470 -0.72 -10.53 9.77
C ARG A 470 -1.36 -10.55 8.39
N GLU A 471 -1.85 -11.72 7.94
CA GLU A 471 -2.57 -11.81 6.66
C GLU A 471 -3.86 -10.96 6.66
N SER A 472 -4.64 -10.98 7.75
CA SER A 472 -5.84 -10.11 7.87
C SER A 472 -5.49 -8.62 7.73
N LEU A 473 -4.30 -8.17 8.21
CA LEU A 473 -3.82 -6.80 8.03
C LEU A 473 -3.44 -6.47 6.58
N GLU A 474 -3.03 -7.47 5.77
CA GLU A 474 -2.76 -7.26 4.35
C GLU A 474 -4.06 -7.07 3.54
N PHE A 475 -5.14 -7.76 3.93
CA PHE A 475 -6.45 -7.66 3.28
C PHE A 475 -7.37 -6.56 3.85
N ALA A 476 -6.96 -5.86 4.91
CA ALA A 476 -7.76 -4.80 5.51
C ALA A 476 -7.95 -3.64 4.52
N ALA A 477 -9.20 -3.43 4.07
CA ALA A 477 -9.59 -2.41 3.11
C ALA A 477 -10.28 -1.20 3.75
N GLU A 478 -10.81 -1.34 4.98
CA GLU A 478 -11.58 -0.32 5.69
C GLU A 478 -11.06 -0.06 7.11
N GLU A 479 -11.40 1.10 7.67
CA GLU A 479 -11.05 1.41 9.07
C GLU A 479 -11.75 0.47 10.06
N ALA A 480 -12.93 -0.03 9.70
CA ALA A 480 -13.66 -1.01 10.49
C ALA A 480 -12.88 -2.32 10.67
N ASP A 481 -12.17 -2.77 9.62
CA ASP A 481 -11.31 -3.96 9.68
C ASP A 481 -10.18 -3.76 10.67
N LEU A 482 -9.53 -2.60 10.63
CA LEU A 482 -8.45 -2.26 11.55
C LEU A 482 -8.93 -2.18 13.01
N ALA A 483 -10.18 -1.72 13.23
CA ALA A 483 -10.78 -1.69 14.56
C ALA A 483 -11.01 -3.10 15.12
N ASP A 484 -11.52 -4.01 14.30
CA ASP A 484 -11.75 -5.42 14.67
C ASP A 484 -10.42 -6.14 14.94
N ILE A 485 -9.39 -5.97 14.07
CA ILE A 485 -8.05 -6.53 14.27
C ILE A 485 -7.38 -5.95 15.53
N ARG A 486 -7.51 -4.63 15.78
CA ARG A 486 -7.00 -4.00 17.01
C ARG A 486 -7.65 -4.60 18.24
N LYS A 487 -8.95 -4.86 18.19
CA LYS A 487 -9.69 -5.51 19.26
C LYS A 487 -9.15 -6.92 19.52
N GLU A 488 -8.98 -7.73 18.47
CA GLU A 488 -8.41 -9.08 18.56
C GLU A 488 -7.02 -9.07 19.23
N LEU A 489 -6.12 -8.18 18.80
CA LEU A 489 -4.79 -8.03 19.38
C LEU A 489 -4.84 -7.59 20.85
N THR A 490 -5.84 -6.78 21.23
CA THR A 490 -6.04 -6.34 22.61
C THR A 490 -6.58 -7.47 23.48
N ASP A 491 -7.57 -8.20 23.02
CA ASP A 491 -8.18 -9.34 23.71
C ASP A 491 -7.18 -10.50 23.89
N CYS A 492 -6.27 -10.68 22.93
CA CYS A 492 -5.15 -11.64 23.00
C CYS A 492 -3.93 -11.12 23.79
N GLY A 493 -3.96 -9.88 24.31
CA GLY A 493 -2.91 -9.32 25.17
C GLY A 493 -1.66 -8.79 24.46
N TYR A 494 -1.67 -8.62 23.12
CA TYR A 494 -0.56 -8.04 22.36
C TYR A 494 -0.56 -6.51 22.38
N LEU A 495 -1.72 -5.89 22.62
CA LEU A 495 -1.86 -4.45 22.81
C LEU A 495 -2.34 -4.12 24.22
N LYS A 496 -1.83 -3.00 24.77
CA LYS A 496 -2.28 -2.50 26.07
C LYS A 496 -3.64 -1.82 25.95
N PHE A 497 -4.52 -2.10 26.89
CA PHE A 497 -5.82 -1.42 27.01
C PHE A 497 -5.59 0.04 27.42
N HIS A 498 -5.91 1.02 26.56
CA HIS A 498 -5.91 2.43 26.96
C HIS A 498 -7.18 2.75 27.74
N ARG A 499 -7.04 3.11 29.01
CA ARG A 499 -8.12 3.43 29.99
C ARG A 499 -8.83 4.76 29.71
N GLY A 500 -8.97 5.22 28.48
CA GLY A 500 -9.51 6.55 28.13
C GLY A 500 -10.89 6.56 27.45
N SER A 501 -11.45 5.43 27.09
CA SER A 501 -12.73 5.38 26.38
C SER A 501 -13.84 4.87 27.32
N SER A 502 -14.89 5.68 27.48
CA SER A 502 -16.09 5.39 28.30
C SER A 502 -16.98 4.27 27.73
N ASP A 503 -16.55 3.53 26.77
CA ASP A 503 -17.32 2.51 26.05
C ASP A 503 -17.10 1.08 26.55
N ARG A 504 -17.35 0.84 27.83
CA ARG A 504 -17.39 -0.54 28.37
C ARG A 504 -18.59 -1.38 27.89
N ARG A 505 -19.60 -0.78 27.24
CA ARG A 505 -20.81 -1.48 26.77
C ARG A 505 -20.96 -1.61 25.26
N ALA A 506 -20.21 -0.84 24.45
CA ALA A 506 -20.23 -0.94 22.96
C ALA A 506 -19.36 -2.08 22.39
N SER A 507 -18.64 -2.81 23.23
CA SER A 507 -17.51 -3.68 22.86
C SER A 507 -17.87 -5.06 22.31
N ARG A 508 -19.14 -5.37 21.97
CA ARG A 508 -19.51 -6.72 21.52
C ARG A 508 -19.93 -6.83 20.04
N LYS A 509 -20.15 -5.73 19.35
CA LYS A 509 -20.57 -5.77 17.96
C LYS A 509 -19.33 -5.59 17.05
N MET A 510 -19.14 -6.50 16.10
CA MET A 510 -18.15 -6.32 15.03
C MET A 510 -18.54 -5.09 14.21
N THR A 511 -17.55 -4.35 13.76
CA THR A 511 -17.75 -3.10 13.01
C THR A 511 -17.74 -3.33 11.52
N SER A 512 -17.00 -4.33 11.03
CA SER A 512 -16.95 -4.71 9.62
C SER A 512 -17.84 -5.93 9.33
N ARG A 513 -18.25 -6.08 8.06
CA ARG A 513 -19.04 -7.23 7.59
C ARG A 513 -18.19 -8.12 6.71
N PRO A 514 -18.47 -9.45 6.62
CA PRO A 514 -17.84 -10.34 5.67
C PRO A 514 -18.05 -9.88 4.23
N TYR A 515 -17.12 -10.18 3.32
CA TYR A 515 -17.40 -10.02 1.91
C TYR A 515 -18.53 -10.95 1.49
N HIS A 516 -19.45 -10.44 0.70
CA HIS A 516 -20.59 -11.17 0.16
C HIS A 516 -20.52 -11.19 -1.36
N TYR A 517 -20.43 -12.37 -1.95
CA TYR A 517 -20.42 -12.61 -3.38
C TYR A 517 -21.71 -13.30 -3.77
N ARG A 518 -22.28 -12.89 -4.88
CA ARG A 518 -23.51 -13.51 -5.40
C ARG A 518 -23.30 -13.94 -6.84
N THR A 519 -23.52 -15.22 -7.11
CA THR A 519 -23.40 -15.76 -8.47
C THR A 519 -24.68 -15.51 -9.28
N ALA A 520 -24.57 -15.59 -10.61
CA ALA A 520 -25.73 -15.46 -11.50
C ALA A 520 -26.82 -16.51 -11.22
N ASP A 521 -26.43 -17.69 -10.75
CA ASP A 521 -27.31 -18.80 -10.38
C ASP A 521 -27.95 -18.63 -9.00
N GLY A 522 -27.65 -17.54 -8.30
CA GLY A 522 -28.25 -17.16 -7.02
C GLY A 522 -27.59 -17.78 -5.79
N PHE A 523 -26.41 -18.37 -5.90
CA PHE A 523 -25.64 -18.82 -4.74
C PHE A 523 -24.95 -17.64 -4.04
N ASP A 524 -25.03 -17.63 -2.71
CA ASP A 524 -24.35 -16.65 -1.87
C ASP A 524 -23.06 -17.26 -1.29
N ILE A 525 -21.94 -16.53 -1.47
CA ILE A 525 -20.63 -16.91 -0.96
C ILE A 525 -20.15 -15.80 -0.01
N TYR A 526 -19.74 -16.19 1.18
CA TYR A 526 -19.26 -15.26 2.20
C TYR A 526 -17.79 -15.50 2.50
N VAL A 527 -17.01 -14.43 2.66
CA VAL A 527 -15.58 -14.50 2.97
C VAL A 527 -15.30 -13.66 4.21
N GLY A 528 -14.70 -14.26 5.22
CA GLY A 528 -14.33 -13.58 6.45
C GLY A 528 -13.09 -12.70 6.27
N ARG A 529 -13.14 -11.46 6.78
CA ARG A 529 -12.07 -10.45 6.65
C ARG A 529 -11.03 -10.50 7.79
N ASN A 530 -11.37 -11.16 8.90
CA ASN A 530 -10.51 -11.36 10.06
C ASN A 530 -10.93 -12.61 10.84
N ASN A 531 -10.16 -12.99 11.87
CA ASN A 531 -10.39 -14.21 12.63
C ASN A 531 -11.73 -14.22 13.38
N TYR A 532 -12.22 -13.09 13.86
CA TYR A 532 -13.54 -13.00 14.50
C TYR A 532 -14.66 -13.27 13.49
N GLN A 533 -14.55 -12.72 12.26
CA GLN A 533 -15.53 -12.99 11.21
C GLN A 533 -15.43 -14.42 10.70
N ASN A 534 -14.22 -14.98 10.59
CA ASN A 534 -14.03 -16.41 10.27
C ASN A 534 -14.77 -17.29 11.29
N GLU A 535 -14.69 -16.95 12.56
CA GLU A 535 -15.39 -17.65 13.63
C GLU A 535 -16.91 -17.48 13.53
N GLU A 536 -17.38 -16.24 13.36
CA GLU A 536 -18.80 -15.93 13.23
C GLU A 536 -19.41 -16.64 12.02
N LEU A 537 -18.78 -16.56 10.86
CA LEU A 537 -19.22 -17.25 9.66
C LEU A 537 -19.33 -18.78 9.87
N THR A 538 -18.28 -19.37 10.45
CA THR A 538 -18.20 -20.83 10.56
C THR A 538 -19.11 -21.39 11.64
N HIS A 539 -19.24 -20.73 12.80
CA HIS A 539 -19.90 -21.33 13.96
C HIS A 539 -21.29 -20.78 14.25
N HIS A 540 -21.59 -19.55 13.84
CA HIS A 540 -22.86 -18.89 14.16
C HIS A 540 -23.74 -18.66 12.92
N PHE A 541 -23.14 -18.34 11.76
CA PHE A 541 -23.87 -18.05 10.53
C PHE A 541 -24.14 -19.29 9.69
N ALA A 542 -23.13 -20.16 9.51
CA ALA A 542 -23.21 -21.31 8.61
C ALA A 542 -24.23 -22.36 9.07
N ALA A 543 -25.07 -22.83 8.15
CA ALA A 543 -25.94 -24.00 8.33
C ALA A 543 -25.13 -25.31 8.24
N ALA A 544 -25.65 -26.40 8.78
CA ALA A 544 -24.93 -27.69 8.86
C ALA A 544 -24.51 -28.26 7.49
N ASN A 545 -25.27 -27.98 6.44
CA ASN A 545 -25.05 -28.47 5.08
C ASN A 545 -24.25 -27.50 4.20
N ASP A 546 -23.96 -26.27 4.68
CA ASP A 546 -23.14 -25.32 3.93
C ASP A 546 -21.73 -25.84 3.72
N TRP A 547 -21.10 -25.44 2.64
CA TRP A 547 -19.74 -25.81 2.31
C TRP A 547 -18.75 -24.75 2.79
N TRP A 548 -17.76 -25.20 3.53
CA TRP A 548 -16.68 -24.41 4.09
C TRP A 548 -15.38 -24.71 3.35
N PHE A 549 -14.63 -23.65 2.99
CA PHE A 549 -13.38 -23.74 2.25
C PHE A 549 -12.27 -22.98 3.00
N HIS A 550 -11.04 -23.46 2.90
CA HIS A 550 -9.87 -22.80 3.45
C HIS A 550 -8.59 -23.25 2.73
N ALA A 551 -7.61 -22.37 2.59
CA ALA A 551 -6.30 -22.69 2.02
C ALA A 551 -5.55 -23.68 2.92
N LYS A 552 -5.11 -24.79 2.34
CA LYS A 552 -4.51 -25.90 3.07
C LYS A 552 -3.16 -25.53 3.68
N GLY A 553 -3.04 -25.68 4.99
CA GLY A 553 -1.77 -25.53 5.72
C GLY A 553 -1.20 -24.11 5.78
N VAL A 554 -1.93 -23.10 5.34
CA VAL A 554 -1.49 -21.69 5.37
C VAL A 554 -2.58 -20.80 5.98
N PRO A 555 -2.22 -19.64 6.56
CA PRO A 555 -3.20 -18.66 7.02
C PRO A 555 -4.05 -18.12 5.86
N GLY A 556 -5.35 -17.93 6.13
CA GLY A 556 -6.31 -17.44 5.15
C GLY A 556 -7.70 -17.20 5.73
N SER A 557 -8.60 -16.71 4.89
CA SER A 557 -10.00 -16.51 5.22
C SER A 557 -10.80 -17.79 5.15
N HIS A 558 -11.83 -17.88 5.99
CA HIS A 558 -12.87 -18.89 5.82
C HIS A 558 -13.83 -18.42 4.72
N VAL A 559 -14.05 -19.27 3.74
CA VAL A 559 -15.03 -19.04 2.68
C VAL A 559 -16.19 -20.00 2.88
N LEU A 560 -17.40 -19.46 2.85
CA LEU A 560 -18.63 -20.20 3.08
C LEU A 560 -19.54 -20.09 1.87
N VAL A 561 -19.94 -21.22 1.29
CA VAL A 561 -20.99 -21.30 0.29
C VAL A 561 -22.29 -21.68 0.98
N HIS A 562 -23.25 -20.75 0.94
CA HIS A 562 -24.59 -21.02 1.48
C HIS A 562 -25.39 -21.83 0.48
N SER A 563 -25.54 -23.12 0.75
CA SER A 563 -26.17 -24.07 -0.19
C SER A 563 -27.70 -24.18 -0.04
N GLY A 564 -28.23 -23.74 1.13
CA GLY A 564 -29.63 -23.99 1.45
C GLY A 564 -29.93 -25.50 1.41
N SER A 565 -30.86 -25.87 0.53
CA SER A 565 -31.19 -27.28 0.21
C SER A 565 -30.82 -27.68 -1.23
N ALA A 566 -30.13 -26.80 -1.96
CA ALA A 566 -29.74 -27.05 -3.35
C ALA A 566 -28.43 -27.83 -3.44
N GLU A 567 -28.32 -28.65 -4.49
CA GLU A 567 -27.04 -29.24 -4.86
C GLU A 567 -26.15 -28.18 -5.47
N VAL A 568 -24.92 -28.07 -4.96
CA VAL A 568 -23.98 -27.00 -5.38
C VAL A 568 -23.21 -27.50 -6.61
N PRO A 569 -23.26 -26.78 -7.75
CA PRO A 569 -22.51 -27.13 -8.96
C PRO A 569 -20.99 -27.05 -8.78
N ASP A 570 -20.24 -27.80 -9.61
CA ASP A 570 -18.77 -27.84 -9.55
C ASP A 570 -18.14 -26.44 -9.79
N GLU A 571 -18.73 -25.63 -10.64
CA GLU A 571 -18.27 -24.25 -10.93
C GLU A 571 -18.28 -23.36 -9.68
N ILE A 572 -19.24 -23.59 -8.76
CA ILE A 572 -19.32 -22.85 -7.49
C ILE A 572 -18.22 -23.34 -6.53
N PHE A 573 -17.85 -24.63 -6.55
CA PHE A 573 -16.70 -25.14 -5.79
C PHE A 573 -15.38 -24.52 -6.30
N GLU A 574 -15.20 -24.42 -7.61
CA GLU A 574 -14.03 -23.79 -8.22
C GLU A 574 -13.95 -22.31 -7.86
N LEU A 575 -15.09 -21.60 -7.94
CA LEU A 575 -15.18 -20.18 -7.57
C LEU A 575 -14.85 -19.95 -6.09
N ALA A 576 -15.48 -20.71 -5.19
CA ALA A 576 -15.22 -20.62 -3.76
C ALA A 576 -13.76 -20.99 -3.41
N GLY A 577 -13.20 -21.98 -4.09
CA GLY A 577 -11.80 -22.34 -3.99
C GLY A 577 -10.86 -21.23 -4.46
N SER A 578 -11.19 -20.58 -5.57
CA SER A 578 -10.45 -19.43 -6.10
C SER A 578 -10.45 -18.26 -5.11
N LEU A 579 -11.60 -17.93 -4.50
CA LEU A 579 -11.71 -16.93 -3.44
C LEU A 579 -10.90 -17.31 -2.20
N ALA A 580 -10.96 -18.58 -1.75
CA ALA A 580 -10.17 -19.03 -0.61
C ALA A 580 -8.66 -18.97 -0.87
N ALA A 581 -8.24 -19.22 -2.11
CA ALA A 581 -6.85 -19.04 -2.53
C ALA A 581 -6.44 -17.56 -2.52
N TYR A 582 -7.28 -16.67 -3.04
CA TYR A 582 -7.02 -15.22 -3.12
C TYR A 582 -6.94 -14.60 -1.73
N TYR A 583 -7.84 -14.92 -0.82
CA TYR A 583 -7.85 -14.42 0.57
C TYR A 583 -6.99 -15.28 1.50
N SER A 584 -5.82 -15.70 1.03
CA SER A 584 -4.84 -16.47 1.81
C SER A 584 -3.41 -16.03 1.48
N LYS A 585 -2.46 -16.56 2.25
CA LYS A 585 -1.02 -16.38 1.99
C LYS A 585 -0.59 -16.89 0.60
N ASN A 586 -1.40 -17.71 -0.06
CA ASN A 586 -1.13 -18.23 -1.40
C ASN A 586 -1.67 -17.32 -2.53
N ARG A 587 -2.05 -16.08 -2.24
CA ARG A 587 -2.59 -15.10 -3.20
C ARG A 587 -1.75 -14.93 -4.46
N ASP A 588 -0.43 -14.85 -4.30
CA ASP A 588 0.53 -14.64 -5.40
C ASP A 588 1.02 -15.93 -6.05
N SER A 589 0.49 -17.09 -5.62
CA SER A 589 0.86 -18.37 -6.18
C SER A 589 0.08 -18.65 -7.48
N GLN A 590 0.68 -19.36 -8.43
CA GLN A 590 -0.02 -19.77 -9.65
C GLN A 590 -1.20 -20.71 -9.36
N LYS A 591 -1.05 -21.56 -8.35
CA LYS A 591 -2.06 -22.51 -7.89
C LYS A 591 -1.95 -22.72 -6.39
N ALA A 592 -3.08 -22.93 -5.70
CA ALA A 592 -3.16 -23.21 -4.28
C ALA A 592 -4.02 -24.45 -4.01
N GLU A 593 -3.61 -25.29 -3.06
CA GLU A 593 -4.46 -26.37 -2.54
C GLU A 593 -5.47 -25.79 -1.55
N ILE A 594 -6.74 -26.11 -1.73
CA ILE A 594 -7.85 -25.65 -0.90
C ILE A 594 -8.57 -26.87 -0.34
N ASP A 595 -8.66 -26.94 0.97
CA ASP A 595 -9.47 -27.93 1.64
C ASP A 595 -10.91 -27.41 1.73
N TYR A 596 -11.88 -28.31 1.48
CA TYR A 596 -13.29 -27.99 1.62
C TYR A 596 -14.06 -29.15 2.26
N VAL A 597 -15.09 -28.81 3.02
CA VAL A 597 -15.85 -29.76 3.79
C VAL A 597 -17.19 -29.16 4.20
N GLN A 598 -18.21 -30.00 4.41
CA GLN A 598 -19.47 -29.51 4.97
C GLN A 598 -19.27 -29.01 6.42
N LYS A 599 -19.89 -27.90 6.77
CA LYS A 599 -19.77 -27.24 8.07
C LYS A 599 -19.97 -28.15 9.28
N LYS A 600 -20.87 -29.15 9.18
CA LYS A 600 -21.11 -30.12 10.26
C LYS A 600 -19.84 -30.86 10.71
N HIS A 601 -18.81 -30.94 9.87
CA HIS A 601 -17.53 -31.60 10.16
C HIS A 601 -16.46 -30.64 10.67
N VAL A 602 -16.74 -29.32 10.71
CA VAL A 602 -15.82 -28.30 11.22
C VAL A 602 -16.12 -28.01 12.69
N LYS A 603 -15.10 -28.14 13.54
CA LYS A 603 -15.24 -27.98 14.99
C LYS A 603 -14.19 -27.00 15.53
N LYS A 604 -14.54 -26.29 16.60
CA LYS A 604 -13.59 -25.47 17.36
C LYS A 604 -13.08 -26.26 18.55
N PRO A 605 -11.76 -26.46 18.73
CA PRO A 605 -11.20 -27.05 19.94
C PRO A 605 -11.46 -26.16 21.15
N ALA A 606 -11.63 -26.78 22.31
CA ALA A 606 -11.81 -26.04 23.55
C ALA A 606 -10.58 -25.15 23.84
N GLY A 607 -10.81 -23.87 24.12
CA GLY A 607 -9.73 -22.90 24.40
C GLY A 607 -8.97 -22.40 23.17
N ALA A 608 -9.33 -22.80 21.94
CA ALA A 608 -8.70 -22.31 20.74
C ALA A 608 -8.98 -20.82 20.50
N LYS A 609 -8.02 -20.12 19.89
CA LYS A 609 -8.12 -18.71 19.51
C LYS A 609 -9.21 -18.49 18.44
N PRO A 610 -9.70 -17.25 18.25
CA PRO A 610 -10.69 -16.96 17.22
C PRO A 610 -10.22 -17.42 15.83
N GLY A 611 -11.16 -17.93 15.03
CA GLY A 611 -10.88 -18.42 13.67
C GLY A 611 -10.14 -19.77 13.58
N PHE A 612 -9.70 -20.35 14.69
CA PHE A 612 -9.03 -21.65 14.68
C PHE A 612 -10.06 -22.80 14.67
N VAL A 613 -9.94 -23.68 13.68
CA VAL A 613 -10.84 -24.83 13.49
C VAL A 613 -10.06 -26.12 13.25
N VAL A 614 -10.68 -27.25 13.57
CA VAL A 614 -10.23 -28.59 13.17
C VAL A 614 -11.34 -29.26 12.38
N TYR A 615 -10.95 -29.99 11.35
CA TYR A 615 -11.84 -30.75 10.51
C TYR A 615 -11.21 -32.09 10.16
N TYR A 616 -12.04 -33.08 9.91
CA TYR A 616 -11.64 -34.42 9.52
C TYR A 616 -12.47 -34.82 8.29
N THR A 617 -11.93 -35.69 7.45
CA THR A 617 -12.64 -36.15 6.23
C THR A 617 -12.96 -35.02 5.25
N ASN A 618 -11.99 -34.15 5.00
CA ASN A 618 -12.09 -33.09 3.99
C ASN A 618 -11.80 -33.59 2.59
N TYR A 619 -12.29 -32.85 1.61
CA TYR A 619 -11.87 -32.94 0.22
C TYR A 619 -10.86 -31.81 -0.06
N SER A 620 -10.08 -31.96 -1.12
CA SER A 620 -9.14 -30.92 -1.56
C SER A 620 -9.31 -30.69 -3.05
N LEU A 621 -9.21 -29.42 -3.46
CA LEU A 621 -9.15 -29.01 -4.85
C LEU A 621 -7.95 -28.09 -5.07
N VAL A 622 -7.55 -27.91 -6.33
CA VAL A 622 -6.47 -26.97 -6.71
C VAL A 622 -7.11 -25.80 -7.44
N ALA A 623 -6.99 -24.61 -6.87
CA ALA A 623 -7.57 -23.38 -7.41
C ALA A 623 -6.49 -22.37 -7.83
N THR A 624 -6.81 -21.53 -8.81
CA THR A 624 -6.04 -20.34 -9.16
C THR A 624 -6.60 -19.14 -8.37
N PRO A 625 -5.78 -18.40 -7.61
CA PRO A 625 -6.26 -17.25 -6.85
C PRO A 625 -6.86 -16.17 -7.75
N ALA A 626 -8.11 -15.74 -7.48
CA ALA A 626 -8.77 -14.62 -8.17
C ALA A 626 -9.78 -13.93 -7.25
N GLU A 627 -9.91 -12.60 -7.39
CA GLU A 627 -10.76 -11.77 -6.54
C GLU A 627 -12.25 -11.86 -6.89
N HIS A 628 -12.59 -12.06 -8.17
CA HIS A 628 -13.97 -12.08 -8.67
C HIS A 628 -14.78 -10.83 -8.28
N ALA A 629 -14.16 -9.65 -8.41
CA ALA A 629 -14.75 -8.37 -7.99
C ALA A 629 -16.10 -8.06 -8.66
N GLU A 630 -16.37 -8.64 -9.83
CA GLU A 630 -17.62 -8.54 -10.58
C GLU A 630 -18.82 -9.19 -9.87
N LEU A 631 -18.57 -10.16 -9.01
CA LEU A 631 -19.59 -10.89 -8.23
C LEU A 631 -19.79 -10.30 -6.83
N LEU A 632 -18.96 -9.34 -6.43
CA LEU A 632 -19.03 -8.71 -5.10
C LEU A 632 -20.29 -7.84 -4.99
N VAL A 633 -21.14 -8.14 -4.02
CA VAL A 633 -22.33 -7.35 -3.71
C VAL A 633 -21.89 -6.05 -3.03
N LYS A 634 -22.11 -4.92 -3.70
CA LYS A 634 -21.89 -3.59 -3.11
C LYS A 634 -23.16 -3.22 -2.33
N GLU A 635 -23.06 -3.20 -0.98
CA GLU A 635 -24.11 -2.67 -0.10
C GLU A 635 -24.04 -1.15 0.05
#